data_31ae69bf8c6fb46315a2fb464014500d
#
_entry.id   31ae69bf8c6fb46315a2fb464014500d
#
_cell.length_a   1.000
_cell.length_b   1.000
_cell.length_c   1.000
_cell.angle_alpha   90.00
_cell.angle_beta   90.00
_cell.angle_gamma   90.00
#
_symmetry.space_group_name_H-M   'P 1'
#
loop_
_entity.id
_entity.type
_entity.pdbx_description
1 polymer ?
#
loop_
_entity_poly.entity_id
_entity_poly.type
_entity_poly.pdbx_seq_one_letter_code
_entity_poly.pdbx_strand_id
1 'polypeptide(L)'
;MEKEEEIRLRFTDLFGLKPNSNHTIRLVPSEDAPPLVDFRDLAPESSILLFETITLSIVAKDDFGLTRVGLRMKASRGNDLLIDSTLYEQTESESNVTQTGFSFPFDPRLFTLQDGDVAEFTAQALDRLPGREPTSSRTVRFFVVGPEKHAEIIRDRMEAIMARTSEIAREQESLLMETIALEEEVEQSEESIDSKTERKLSKLADMQRTNARNLKANAEAGMDVLEEATRNPIFDQEAIKDFGETLEKMKDVASSKMNPASSKMQQAQASPPSSASQSLAQAEELERQALSELQEILSDSSEQLDRLEARNLAQRLRKVENTEKSLTVGMLEILPKSIGESVEKLSPKLSDNKERMESVQFETHIEAGEIQKEISRFHERTGKPAYGEVSEMMELEKTESGLLEVSEKIDRNIAFEALDELESWEEKFKKWADMLEEQNSQSGGQGQGQGEGKDITEQILALLRIRDNQGEIIGKTKVVDSGNFLAKREKWTDTLKDQQQELMLDLTDVQIELAEEKFNPLFDDAHTAMYESAAGLEKGDAGETTQGSQSEAKDIVTDLINVLLESASSGQSSGQGQSMTGMQFLMQQLGQSGKGKAAGMTPGNSGGGSSQGGTTDRVPGENGGEASNLSSGSRKPGKSGGVSQSPPPEFKKIMESYFRSIEE
;
A
#
# COMPACT_ATOMS: atom_id res chain seq x y z
N MET A 1 43.37 23.08 7.14
CA MET A 1 43.98 23.97 8.19
C MET A 1 43.79 23.23 9.50
N GLU A 2 44.86 22.85 10.18
CA GLU A 2 44.77 22.02 11.41
C GLU A 2 44.77 22.82 12.71
N LYS A 3 45.07 24.11 12.62
CA LYS A 3 45.17 25.02 13.79
C LYS A 3 44.60 26.38 13.44
N GLU A 4 44.17 27.08 14.47
CA GLU A 4 43.75 28.46 14.42
C GLU A 4 44.91 29.36 13.95
N GLU A 5 44.66 30.20 12.93
CA GLU A 5 45.65 31.12 12.38
C GLU A 5 45.15 32.56 12.41
N GLU A 6 46.04 33.51 12.75
CA GLU A 6 45.79 34.93 12.68
C GLU A 6 46.52 35.54 11.50
N ILE A 7 45.79 36.10 10.55
CA ILE A 7 46.31 36.84 9.42
C ILE A 7 46.27 38.35 9.77
N ARG A 8 47.40 38.95 9.89
CA ARG A 8 47.50 40.40 10.12
C ARG A 8 47.58 41.15 8.80
N LEU A 9 46.54 41.94 8.51
CA LEU A 9 46.48 42.75 7.31
C LEU A 9 47.18 44.10 7.55
N ARG A 10 48.10 44.45 6.65
CA ARG A 10 48.76 45.76 6.63
C ARG A 10 48.36 46.49 5.37
N PHE A 11 47.69 47.60 5.53
CA PHE A 11 47.32 48.47 4.42
C PHE A 11 48.18 49.71 4.44
N THR A 12 48.58 50.20 3.27
CA THR A 12 49.24 51.49 3.09
C THR A 12 48.61 52.14 1.87
N ASP A 13 48.13 53.36 1.97
CA ASP A 13 47.57 54.08 0.84
C ASP A 13 48.60 54.57 -0.13
N LEU A 14 48.18 55.18 -1.24
CA LEU A 14 49.08 55.79 -2.24
C LEU A 14 49.93 56.91 -1.72
N PHE A 15 49.62 57.51 -0.56
CA PHE A 15 50.35 58.59 0.10
C PHE A 15 51.19 58.07 1.27
N GLY A 16 51.27 56.76 1.49
CA GLY A 16 52.08 56.21 2.57
C GLY A 16 51.40 56.19 3.94
N LEU A 17 50.11 56.56 4.03
CA LEU A 17 49.37 56.56 5.29
C LEU A 17 48.99 55.12 5.68
N LYS A 18 49.07 54.81 6.95
CA LYS A 18 48.73 53.52 7.53
C LYS A 18 47.53 53.67 8.46
N PRO A 19 46.63 52.65 8.57
CA PRO A 19 45.57 52.77 9.53
C PRO A 19 46.04 52.74 10.97
N ASN A 20 45.33 53.43 11.86
CA ASN A 20 45.66 53.52 13.28
C ASN A 20 45.42 52.24 14.06
N SER A 21 44.77 51.25 13.46
CA SER A 21 44.46 49.94 14.04
C SER A 21 44.99 48.79 13.18
N ASN A 22 45.49 47.75 13.80
CA ASN A 22 45.79 46.47 13.12
C ASN A 22 44.53 45.75 12.81
N HIS A 23 44.31 45.42 11.55
CA HIS A 23 43.23 44.56 11.13
C HIS A 23 43.72 43.10 11.14
N THR A 24 43.07 42.25 11.94
CA THR A 24 43.40 40.83 12.07
C THR A 24 42.21 40.02 11.66
N ILE A 25 42.41 39.06 10.77
CA ILE A 25 41.43 38.03 10.44
C ILE A 25 41.85 36.79 11.21
N ARG A 26 40.97 36.25 12.02
CA ARG A 26 41.14 35.00 12.75
C ARG A 26 40.47 33.88 11.96
N LEU A 27 41.28 32.94 11.52
CA LEU A 27 40.79 31.76 10.85
C LEU A 27 40.66 30.63 11.88
N VAL A 28 39.48 30.17 12.11
CA VAL A 28 39.20 29.07 13.02
C VAL A 28 38.82 27.85 12.17
N PRO A 29 39.54 26.72 12.27
CA PRO A 29 39.14 25.51 11.58
C PRO A 29 37.79 25.01 12.12
N SER A 30 36.89 24.64 11.26
CA SER A 30 35.66 23.94 11.60
C SER A 30 35.87 22.46 11.35
N GLU A 31 35.42 21.63 12.26
CA GLU A 31 35.38 20.17 12.03
C GLU A 31 34.34 19.88 10.97
N ASP A 32 34.71 19.05 10.03
CA ASP A 32 33.86 18.56 8.94
C ASP A 32 33.12 17.32 9.44
N ALA A 33 31.78 17.42 9.59
CA ALA A 33 30.95 16.33 10.01
C ALA A 33 30.72 15.32 8.85
N PRO A 34 30.54 14.03 9.13
CA PRO A 34 30.17 13.07 8.06
C PRO A 34 28.79 13.38 7.48
N PRO A 35 28.57 13.12 6.19
CA PRO A 35 27.28 13.37 5.54
C PRO A 35 26.17 12.56 6.18
N LEU A 36 24.98 13.13 6.20
CA LEU A 36 23.74 12.46 6.59
C LEU A 36 23.00 12.01 5.34
N VAL A 37 22.62 10.73 5.28
CA VAL A 37 21.84 10.18 4.18
C VAL A 37 20.75 9.29 4.75
N ASP A 38 19.52 9.42 4.23
CA ASP A 38 18.41 8.55 4.63
C ASP A 38 17.32 8.50 3.56
N PHE A 39 16.44 7.50 3.69
CA PHE A 39 15.23 7.38 2.91
C PHE A 39 14.13 8.25 3.52
N ARG A 40 13.38 8.93 2.64
CA ARG A 40 12.22 9.72 3.05
C ARG A 40 10.97 8.85 3.00
N ASP A 41 10.14 8.96 4.04
CA ASP A 41 8.78 8.40 4.11
C ASP A 41 8.69 6.90 3.83
N LEU A 42 9.74 6.13 4.12
CA LEU A 42 9.75 4.67 3.99
C LEU A 42 9.81 3.99 5.36
N ALA A 43 9.02 2.94 5.53
CA ALA A 43 9.15 2.05 6.68
C ALA A 43 10.46 1.23 6.58
N PRO A 44 11.03 0.78 7.72
CA PRO A 44 12.21 -0.07 7.71
C PRO A 44 11.99 -1.42 7.00
N GLU A 45 10.78 -1.94 7.09
CA GLU A 45 10.36 -3.20 6.50
C GLU A 45 8.95 -3.05 5.93
N SER A 46 8.71 -3.53 4.70
CA SER A 46 7.42 -3.47 4.02
C SER A 46 7.29 -4.65 3.05
N SER A 47 6.05 -5.01 2.71
CA SER A 47 5.76 -5.90 1.58
C SER A 47 5.62 -5.12 0.28
N ILE A 48 6.04 -5.72 -0.82
CA ILE A 48 5.84 -5.20 -2.18
C ILE A 48 5.28 -6.31 -3.06
N LEU A 49 4.25 -5.98 -3.83
CA LEU A 49 3.74 -6.92 -4.81
C LEU A 49 4.74 -7.12 -5.96
N LEU A 50 4.79 -8.32 -6.52
CA LEU A 50 5.74 -8.67 -7.58
C LEU A 50 5.66 -7.71 -8.79
N PHE A 51 4.47 -7.20 -9.09
CA PHE A 51 4.21 -6.29 -10.21
C PHE A 51 4.11 -4.81 -9.78
N GLU A 52 4.27 -4.53 -8.50
CA GLU A 52 4.21 -3.18 -7.95
C GLU A 52 5.52 -2.42 -8.17
N THR A 53 5.41 -1.12 -8.35
CA THR A 53 6.58 -0.24 -8.36
C THR A 53 6.50 0.73 -7.20
N ILE A 54 7.57 0.79 -6.44
CA ILE A 54 7.72 1.76 -5.36
C ILE A 54 8.80 2.79 -5.69
N THR A 55 8.59 4.01 -5.23
CA THR A 55 9.59 5.08 -5.41
C THR A 55 10.42 5.25 -4.15
N LEU A 56 11.71 4.90 -4.23
CA LEU A 56 12.68 5.10 -3.18
C LEU A 56 13.19 6.55 -3.25
N SER A 57 12.75 7.40 -2.33
CA SER A 57 13.21 8.79 -2.24
C SER A 57 14.36 8.91 -1.26
N ILE A 58 15.53 9.28 -1.74
CA ILE A 58 16.77 9.43 -0.97
C ILE A 58 17.10 10.91 -0.81
N VAL A 59 17.50 11.31 0.38
CA VAL A 59 17.98 12.65 0.68
C VAL A 59 19.31 12.56 1.39
N ALA A 60 20.28 13.32 0.91
CA ALA A 60 21.60 13.47 1.53
C ALA A 60 21.89 14.94 1.86
N LYS A 61 22.56 15.17 2.98
CA LYS A 61 22.93 16.51 3.44
C LYS A 61 24.31 16.50 4.09
N ASP A 62 25.08 17.54 3.85
CA ASP A 62 26.42 17.73 4.38
C ASP A 62 26.66 19.21 4.66
N ASP A 63 27.59 19.54 5.58
CA ASP A 63 27.91 20.92 5.97
C ASP A 63 28.91 21.60 5.01
N PHE A 64 29.79 20.84 4.37
CA PHE A 64 30.80 21.35 3.44
C PHE A 64 30.59 20.96 1.98
N GLY A 65 29.75 19.98 1.71
CA GLY A 65 29.33 19.60 0.37
C GLY A 65 29.55 18.15 0.04
N LEU A 66 28.57 17.63 -0.69
CA LEU A 66 28.50 16.26 -1.17
C LEU A 66 29.35 16.09 -2.45
N THR A 67 29.98 14.94 -2.58
CA THR A 67 30.68 14.52 -3.80
C THR A 67 29.89 13.46 -4.53
N ARG A 68 29.24 12.54 -3.79
CA ARG A 68 28.55 11.41 -4.38
C ARG A 68 27.41 10.95 -3.50
N VAL A 69 26.28 10.63 -4.11
CA VAL A 69 25.15 9.96 -3.47
C VAL A 69 24.77 8.77 -4.32
N GLY A 70 24.55 7.61 -3.69
CA GLY A 70 24.24 6.37 -4.39
C GLY A 70 23.21 5.52 -3.66
N LEU A 71 22.68 4.54 -4.38
CA LEU A 71 21.74 3.53 -3.89
C LEU A 71 22.31 2.15 -4.19
N ARG A 72 22.48 1.34 -3.16
CA ARG A 72 22.89 -0.06 -3.25
C ARG A 72 21.70 -0.96 -2.92
N MET A 73 21.61 -2.05 -3.66
CA MET A 73 20.62 -3.11 -3.45
C MET A 73 21.32 -4.43 -3.19
N LYS A 74 20.81 -5.18 -2.24
CA LYS A 74 21.05 -6.61 -2.08
C LYS A 74 19.71 -7.32 -2.22
N ALA A 75 19.66 -8.40 -2.97
CA ALA A 75 18.49 -9.26 -3.02
C ALA A 75 18.89 -10.69 -2.72
N SER A 76 18.04 -11.40 -1.98
CA SER A 76 18.26 -12.78 -1.55
C SER A 76 16.99 -13.61 -1.66
N ARG A 77 17.16 -14.91 -1.91
CA ARG A 77 16.14 -15.94 -1.83
C ARG A 77 16.57 -16.93 -0.75
N GLY A 78 15.87 -16.93 0.38
CA GLY A 78 16.36 -17.63 1.56
C GLY A 78 17.78 -17.21 1.90
N ASN A 79 18.72 -18.14 1.88
CA ASN A 79 20.13 -17.88 2.15
C ASN A 79 20.98 -17.53 0.91
N ASP A 80 20.41 -17.60 -0.28
CA ASP A 80 21.14 -17.37 -1.53
C ASP A 80 21.12 -15.89 -1.93
N LEU A 81 22.30 -15.32 -2.12
CA LEU A 81 22.46 -13.95 -2.58
C LEU A 81 22.25 -13.89 -4.11
N LEU A 82 21.18 -13.24 -4.55
CA LEU A 82 20.84 -13.07 -5.96
C LEU A 82 21.53 -11.84 -6.57
N ILE A 83 21.51 -10.72 -5.85
CA ILE A 83 22.01 -9.42 -6.30
C ILE A 83 22.75 -8.73 -5.16
N ASP A 84 23.92 -8.17 -5.47
CA ASP A 84 24.62 -7.21 -4.61
C ASP A 84 25.29 -6.17 -5.52
N SER A 85 24.62 -5.06 -5.76
CA SER A 85 25.09 -4.06 -6.71
C SER A 85 24.65 -2.64 -6.36
N THR A 86 25.38 -1.65 -6.85
CA THR A 86 24.95 -0.26 -6.85
C THR A 86 23.97 -0.06 -8.00
N LEU A 87 22.75 0.37 -7.69
CA LEU A 87 21.70 0.59 -8.68
C LEU A 87 21.81 1.97 -9.33
N TYR A 88 22.15 2.96 -8.54
CA TYR A 88 22.22 4.34 -8.96
C TYR A 88 23.37 5.06 -8.24
N GLU A 89 24.04 5.94 -8.96
CA GLU A 89 25.10 6.78 -8.41
C GLU A 89 25.08 8.13 -9.10
N GLN A 90 24.93 9.19 -8.31
CA GLN A 90 25.00 10.58 -8.75
C GLN A 90 26.26 11.23 -8.20
N THR A 91 27.07 11.77 -9.09
CA THR A 91 28.27 12.53 -8.72
C THR A 91 27.99 14.02 -8.86
N GLU A 92 28.21 14.76 -7.79
CA GLU A 92 28.04 16.21 -7.78
C GLU A 92 29.35 16.88 -8.22
N SER A 93 29.29 17.55 -9.36
CA SER A 93 30.45 18.28 -9.93
C SER A 93 30.53 19.72 -9.46
N GLU A 94 29.44 20.32 -8.95
CA GLU A 94 29.42 21.67 -8.42
C GLU A 94 30.03 21.77 -7.01
N SER A 95 30.76 22.85 -6.77
CA SER A 95 31.61 22.96 -5.56
C SER A 95 30.88 23.20 -4.24
N ASN A 96 29.56 23.38 -4.22
CA ASN A 96 28.81 23.77 -3.01
C ASN A 96 27.46 23.13 -2.84
N VAL A 97 27.26 21.90 -3.33
CA VAL A 97 25.99 21.18 -3.12
C VAL A 97 26.02 20.59 -1.71
N THR A 98 25.35 21.26 -0.78
CA THR A 98 25.25 20.82 0.62
C THR A 98 24.02 19.96 0.88
N GLN A 99 23.10 19.88 -0.06
CA GLN A 99 21.92 19.00 0.00
C GLN A 99 21.55 18.57 -1.40
N THR A 100 21.38 17.26 -1.58
CA THR A 100 20.91 16.67 -2.82
C THR A 100 19.98 15.50 -2.50
N GLY A 101 19.25 15.02 -3.51
CA GLY A 101 18.40 13.87 -3.39
C GLY A 101 17.93 13.41 -4.76
N PHE A 102 17.55 12.15 -4.83
CA PHE A 102 16.97 11.56 -6.03
C PHE A 102 15.88 10.59 -5.65
N SER A 103 15.06 10.23 -6.64
CA SER A 103 14.04 9.23 -6.53
C SER A 103 14.34 8.09 -7.50
N PHE A 104 14.28 6.85 -7.00
CA PHE A 104 14.53 5.66 -7.77
C PHE A 104 13.28 4.78 -7.76
N PRO A 105 12.59 4.54 -8.90
CA PRO A 105 11.51 3.59 -9.01
C PRO A 105 12.07 2.16 -9.00
N PHE A 106 11.60 1.36 -8.06
CA PHE A 106 11.96 -0.05 -7.92
C PHE A 106 10.77 -0.92 -8.33
N ASP A 107 10.97 -1.77 -9.33
CA ASP A 107 10.05 -2.82 -9.77
C ASP A 107 10.77 -4.16 -9.63
N PRO A 108 10.27 -5.11 -8.82
CA PRO A 108 10.89 -6.42 -8.63
C PRO A 108 11.12 -7.20 -9.93
N ARG A 109 10.23 -7.07 -10.91
CA ARG A 109 10.32 -7.78 -12.20
C ARG A 109 11.55 -7.39 -13.02
N LEU A 110 11.96 -6.11 -12.97
CA LEU A 110 13.17 -5.64 -13.65
C LEU A 110 14.43 -6.34 -13.12
N PHE A 111 14.40 -6.79 -11.89
CA PHE A 111 15.50 -7.48 -11.22
C PHE A 111 15.33 -9.00 -11.22
N THR A 112 14.27 -9.52 -11.86
CA THR A 112 13.95 -10.96 -11.91
C THR A 112 13.72 -11.58 -10.53
N LEU A 113 13.21 -10.78 -9.60
CA LEU A 113 12.79 -11.25 -8.29
C LEU A 113 11.48 -12.02 -8.41
N GLN A 114 11.25 -12.92 -7.47
CA GLN A 114 10.08 -13.78 -7.39
C GLN A 114 9.41 -13.65 -6.01
N ASP A 115 8.24 -14.26 -5.87
CA ASP A 115 7.58 -14.39 -4.59
C ASP A 115 8.51 -15.03 -3.55
N GLY A 116 8.54 -14.47 -2.34
CA GLY A 116 9.44 -14.89 -1.26
C GLY A 116 10.85 -14.27 -1.29
N ASP A 117 11.24 -13.53 -2.34
CA ASP A 117 12.54 -12.84 -2.37
C ASP A 117 12.54 -11.61 -1.45
N VAL A 118 13.71 -11.27 -0.93
CA VAL A 118 13.90 -10.09 -0.08
C VAL A 118 14.86 -9.12 -0.77
N ALA A 119 14.43 -7.86 -0.92
CA ALA A 119 15.25 -6.78 -1.44
C ALA A 119 15.63 -5.79 -0.32
N GLU A 120 16.92 -5.62 -0.07
CA GLU A 120 17.48 -4.69 0.91
C GLU A 120 18.11 -3.49 0.21
N PHE A 121 17.74 -2.30 0.62
CA PHE A 121 18.27 -1.06 0.07
C PHE A 121 19.05 -0.28 1.12
N THR A 122 20.21 0.23 0.70
CA THR A 122 21.05 1.12 1.51
C THR A 122 21.49 2.29 0.65
N ALA A 123 21.17 3.50 1.08
CA ALA A 123 21.68 4.70 0.44
C ALA A 123 23.05 5.05 1.01
N GLN A 124 23.93 5.61 0.18
CA GLN A 124 25.29 6.00 0.55
C GLN A 124 25.56 7.42 0.12
N ALA A 125 26.27 8.17 0.97
CA ALA A 125 26.73 9.52 0.64
C ALA A 125 28.21 9.65 0.96
N LEU A 126 28.93 10.38 0.10
CA LEU A 126 30.32 10.73 0.26
C LEU A 126 30.46 12.24 0.16
N ASP A 127 31.14 12.84 1.13
CA ASP A 127 31.51 14.24 1.13
C ASP A 127 32.82 14.52 0.37
N ARG A 128 33.34 15.70 0.56
CA ARG A 128 34.58 16.18 -0.10
C ARG A 128 35.82 15.93 0.72
N LEU A 129 35.71 15.44 1.95
CA LEU A 129 36.90 15.21 2.77
C LEU A 129 37.71 14.01 2.23
N PRO A 130 38.96 14.26 1.78
CA PRO A 130 39.76 13.17 1.20
C PRO A 130 40.02 12.04 2.19
N GLY A 131 39.78 10.80 1.76
CA GLY A 131 40.03 9.60 2.55
C GLY A 131 38.92 9.22 3.53
N ARG A 132 37.77 9.93 3.52
CA ARG A 132 36.58 9.52 4.28
C ARG A 132 35.85 8.39 3.56
N GLU A 133 35.41 7.39 4.32
CA GLU A 133 34.55 6.31 3.81
C GLU A 133 33.12 6.84 3.63
N PRO A 134 32.37 6.31 2.63
CA PRO A 134 30.98 6.69 2.43
C PRO A 134 30.13 6.40 3.68
N THR A 135 29.28 7.34 4.05
CA THR A 135 28.27 7.13 5.10
C THR A 135 27.07 6.41 4.51
N SER A 136 26.58 5.40 5.22
CA SER A 136 25.41 4.62 4.82
C SER A 136 24.18 5.00 5.64
N SER A 137 23.03 4.99 4.99
CA SER A 137 21.72 5.12 5.64
C SER A 137 21.36 3.88 6.47
N ARG A 138 20.21 3.92 7.12
CA ARG A 138 19.52 2.68 7.55
C ARG A 138 19.24 1.79 6.33
N THR A 139 19.12 0.50 6.57
CA THR A 139 18.67 -0.46 5.55
C THR A 139 17.14 -0.50 5.54
N VAL A 140 16.56 -0.44 4.35
CA VAL A 140 15.13 -0.66 4.12
C VAL A 140 14.96 -2.00 3.41
N ARG A 141 14.03 -2.82 3.90
CA ARG A 141 13.74 -4.16 3.39
C ARG A 141 12.37 -4.22 2.75
N PHE A 142 12.28 -4.85 1.60
CA PHE A 142 11.04 -5.17 0.92
C PHE A 142 10.96 -6.68 0.73
N PHE A 143 9.88 -7.26 1.24
CA PHE A 143 9.52 -8.64 1.00
C PHE A 143 8.66 -8.69 -0.26
N VAL A 144 9.15 -9.35 -1.29
CA VAL A 144 8.42 -9.52 -2.55
C VAL A 144 7.36 -10.59 -2.32
N VAL A 145 6.09 -10.24 -2.51
CA VAL A 145 4.96 -11.14 -2.27
C VAL A 145 4.06 -11.25 -3.50
N GLY A 146 3.53 -12.45 -3.73
CA GLY A 146 2.49 -12.67 -4.72
C GLY A 146 1.16 -12.04 -4.30
N PRO A 147 0.25 -11.78 -5.25
CA PRO A 147 -1.05 -11.16 -4.94
C PRO A 147 -1.89 -11.98 -3.97
N GLU A 148 -1.84 -13.30 -4.05
CA GLU A 148 -2.60 -14.21 -3.18
C GLU A 148 -2.12 -14.12 -1.73
N LYS A 149 -0.81 -14.14 -1.52
CA LYS A 149 -0.21 -14.02 -0.19
C LYS A 149 -0.41 -12.63 0.40
N HIS A 150 -0.30 -11.61 -0.43
CA HIS A 150 -0.62 -10.25 -0.03
C HIS A 150 -2.10 -10.11 0.38
N ALA A 151 -3.02 -10.73 -0.37
CA ALA A 151 -4.45 -10.73 -0.01
C ALA A 151 -4.71 -11.40 1.35
N GLU A 152 -4.01 -12.48 1.67
CA GLU A 152 -4.06 -13.13 2.99
C GLU A 152 -3.60 -12.17 4.10
N ILE A 153 -2.47 -11.49 3.91
CA ILE A 153 -1.96 -10.51 4.89
C ILE A 153 -2.97 -9.37 5.12
N ILE A 154 -3.56 -8.85 4.05
CA ILE A 154 -4.57 -7.79 4.13
C ILE A 154 -5.82 -8.30 4.87
N ARG A 155 -6.30 -9.50 4.55
CA ARG A 155 -7.43 -10.13 5.24
C ARG A 155 -7.17 -10.25 6.74
N ASP A 156 -6.02 -10.78 7.14
CA ASP A 156 -5.66 -10.94 8.55
C ASP A 156 -5.63 -9.60 9.30
N ARG A 157 -5.17 -8.54 8.63
CA ARG A 157 -5.22 -7.17 9.19
C ARG A 157 -6.65 -6.64 9.30
N MET A 158 -7.52 -6.91 8.33
CA MET A 158 -8.93 -6.56 8.40
C MET A 158 -9.62 -7.30 9.55
N GLU A 159 -9.34 -8.59 9.74
CA GLU A 159 -9.80 -9.37 10.88
C GLU A 159 -9.34 -8.77 12.21
N ALA A 160 -8.10 -8.32 12.31
CA ALA A 160 -7.60 -7.65 13.50
C ALA A 160 -8.33 -6.33 13.81
N ILE A 161 -8.68 -5.53 12.78
CA ILE A 161 -9.52 -4.33 12.92
C ILE A 161 -10.91 -4.71 13.45
N MET A 162 -11.53 -5.77 12.94
CA MET A 162 -12.85 -6.24 13.40
C MET A 162 -12.79 -6.82 14.81
N ALA A 163 -11.76 -7.58 15.15
CA ALA A 163 -11.55 -8.08 16.52
C ALA A 163 -11.42 -6.93 17.52
N ARG A 164 -10.68 -5.88 17.18
CA ARG A 164 -10.59 -4.67 18.00
C ARG A 164 -11.91 -3.93 18.11
N THR A 165 -12.69 -3.86 17.05
CA THR A 165 -14.06 -3.30 17.07
C THR A 165 -14.97 -4.09 18.01
N SER A 166 -14.85 -5.43 18.05
CA SER A 166 -15.59 -6.29 18.95
C SER A 166 -15.22 -6.03 20.42
N GLU A 167 -13.94 -5.77 20.74
CA GLU A 167 -13.53 -5.36 22.10
C GLU A 167 -14.19 -4.03 22.48
N ILE A 168 -14.15 -3.04 21.57
CA ILE A 168 -14.76 -1.72 21.77
C ILE A 168 -16.29 -1.84 21.99
N ALA A 169 -16.95 -2.73 21.25
CA ALA A 169 -18.39 -3.00 21.43
C ALA A 169 -18.69 -3.59 22.83
N ARG A 170 -17.86 -4.50 23.34
CA ARG A 170 -17.99 -5.04 24.70
C ARG A 170 -17.76 -3.98 25.79
N GLU A 171 -16.76 -3.12 25.57
CA GLU A 171 -16.55 -1.97 26.46
C GLU A 171 -17.77 -1.03 26.42
N GLN A 172 -18.36 -0.81 25.25
CA GLN A 172 -19.58 0.00 25.10
C GLN A 172 -20.78 -0.61 25.84
N GLU A 173 -20.96 -1.92 25.78
CA GLU A 173 -22.00 -2.63 26.52
C GLU A 173 -21.81 -2.47 28.04
N SER A 174 -20.58 -2.58 28.53
CA SER A 174 -20.26 -2.36 29.95
C SER A 174 -20.57 -0.92 30.38
N LEU A 175 -20.19 0.06 29.53
CA LEU A 175 -20.46 1.48 29.80
C LEU A 175 -21.97 1.75 29.85
N LEU A 176 -22.74 1.20 28.92
CA LEU A 176 -24.21 1.31 28.91
C LEU A 176 -24.82 0.77 30.21
N MET A 177 -24.39 -0.39 30.69
CA MET A 177 -24.86 -0.98 31.94
C MET A 177 -24.54 -0.09 33.18
N GLU A 178 -23.30 0.48 33.19
CA GLU A 178 -22.91 1.43 34.23
C GLU A 178 -23.72 2.73 34.17
N THR A 179 -24.06 3.23 32.98
CA THR A 179 -24.88 4.42 32.75
C THR A 179 -26.31 4.21 33.31
N ILE A 180 -26.94 3.08 33.01
CA ILE A 180 -28.26 2.69 33.50
C ILE A 180 -28.28 2.65 35.04
N ALA A 181 -27.29 1.95 35.64
CA ALA A 181 -27.19 1.84 37.09
C ALA A 181 -26.97 3.21 37.77
N LEU A 182 -26.24 4.12 37.07
CA LEU A 182 -25.97 5.45 37.59
C LEU A 182 -27.19 6.39 37.44
N GLU A 183 -27.99 6.22 36.38
CA GLU A 183 -29.24 6.92 36.19
C GLU A 183 -30.22 6.60 37.31
N GLU A 184 -30.38 5.31 37.67
CA GLU A 184 -31.24 4.90 38.81
C GLU A 184 -30.74 5.47 40.14
N GLU A 185 -29.41 5.55 40.36
CA GLU A 185 -28.80 6.13 41.58
C GLU A 185 -29.09 7.66 41.67
N VAL A 186 -29.02 8.35 40.50
CA VAL A 186 -29.30 9.79 40.40
C VAL A 186 -30.79 10.10 40.59
N GLU A 187 -31.69 9.29 40.02
CA GLU A 187 -33.16 9.46 40.12
C GLU A 187 -33.63 9.31 41.56
N GLN A 188 -32.98 8.47 42.37
CA GLN A 188 -33.29 8.29 43.79
C GLN A 188 -32.74 9.43 44.67
N SER A 189 -31.97 10.37 44.12
CA SER A 189 -31.36 11.48 44.86
C SER A 189 -32.33 12.67 44.93
N GLU A 190 -32.86 13.05 46.13
CA GLU A 190 -33.92 14.06 46.29
C GLU A 190 -33.41 15.52 46.18
N GLU A 191 -32.22 15.86 46.70
CA GLU A 191 -31.75 17.26 46.81
C GLU A 191 -30.47 17.58 46.01
N SER A 192 -29.50 16.69 45.97
CA SER A 192 -28.25 16.91 45.26
C SER A 192 -27.54 15.60 44.96
N ILE A 193 -26.74 15.58 43.89
CA ILE A 193 -25.85 14.50 43.54
C ILE A 193 -24.69 14.51 44.56
N ASP A 194 -24.38 13.38 45.16
CA ASP A 194 -23.27 13.27 46.10
C ASP A 194 -21.92 13.26 45.37
N SER A 195 -20.84 13.65 46.06
CA SER A 195 -19.49 13.72 45.47
C SER A 195 -18.96 12.38 44.99
N LYS A 196 -19.52 11.26 45.42
CA LYS A 196 -19.14 9.92 44.95
C LYS A 196 -19.78 9.65 43.58
N THR A 197 -21.04 9.97 43.41
CA THR A 197 -21.77 9.86 42.14
C THR A 197 -21.24 10.84 41.10
N GLU A 198 -20.85 12.08 41.47
CA GLU A 198 -20.15 13.02 40.59
C GLU A 198 -18.84 12.43 40.04
N ARG A 199 -18.04 11.77 40.88
CA ARG A 199 -16.81 11.13 40.45
C ARG A 199 -17.05 9.93 39.51
N LYS A 200 -18.11 9.15 39.78
CA LYS A 200 -18.52 8.05 38.88
C LYS A 200 -18.91 8.60 37.51
N LEU A 201 -19.74 9.66 37.46
CA LEU A 201 -20.14 10.35 36.23
C LEU A 201 -18.92 10.84 35.41
N SER A 202 -17.98 11.52 36.08
CA SER A 202 -16.77 11.99 35.45
C SER A 202 -15.95 10.85 34.85
N LYS A 203 -15.76 9.77 35.63
CA LYS A 203 -15.04 8.59 35.19
C LYS A 203 -15.71 7.93 33.99
N LEU A 204 -17.03 7.76 34.03
CA LEU A 204 -17.81 7.16 32.97
C LEU A 204 -17.74 7.97 31.67
N ALA A 205 -17.90 9.31 31.79
CA ALA A 205 -17.73 10.22 30.65
C ALA A 205 -16.35 10.14 30.01
N ASP A 206 -15.28 10.02 30.83
CA ASP A 206 -13.91 9.89 30.33
C ASP A 206 -13.66 8.52 29.68
N MET A 207 -14.24 7.45 30.24
CA MET A 207 -14.19 6.10 29.64
C MET A 207 -14.92 6.09 28.29
N GLN A 208 -16.14 6.65 28.22
CA GLN A 208 -16.91 6.77 26.98
C GLN A 208 -16.16 7.55 25.91
N ARG A 209 -15.52 8.66 26.27
CA ARG A 209 -14.68 9.42 25.36
C ARG A 209 -13.46 8.66 24.89
N THR A 210 -12.86 7.88 25.75
CA THR A 210 -11.71 7.04 25.42
C THR A 210 -12.11 5.93 24.45
N ASN A 211 -13.25 5.28 24.70
CA ASN A 211 -13.80 4.26 23.83
C ASN A 211 -14.12 4.82 22.43
N ALA A 212 -14.70 6.02 22.34
CA ALA A 212 -14.93 6.73 21.09
C ALA A 212 -13.62 7.02 20.31
N ARG A 213 -12.55 7.44 21.02
CA ARG A 213 -11.24 7.67 20.41
C ARG A 213 -10.62 6.37 19.91
N ASN A 214 -10.75 5.29 20.67
CA ASN A 214 -10.26 3.97 20.28
C ASN A 214 -10.94 3.49 18.99
N LEU A 215 -12.28 3.64 18.90
CA LEU A 215 -13.03 3.29 17.70
C LEU A 215 -12.57 4.11 16.48
N LYS A 216 -12.42 5.42 16.65
CA LYS A 216 -11.95 6.31 15.58
C LYS A 216 -10.54 5.94 15.13
N ALA A 217 -9.61 5.72 16.07
CA ALA A 217 -8.24 5.32 15.73
C ALA A 217 -8.18 3.95 15.06
N ASN A 218 -9.05 3.00 15.46
CA ASN A 218 -9.16 1.70 14.82
C ASN A 218 -9.67 1.82 13.38
N ALA A 219 -10.67 2.68 13.13
CA ALA A 219 -11.14 2.96 11.79
C ALA A 219 -10.08 3.66 10.91
N GLU A 220 -9.27 4.57 11.49
CA GLU A 220 -8.14 5.20 10.78
C GLU A 220 -7.07 4.16 10.40
N ALA A 221 -6.73 3.24 11.31
CA ALA A 221 -5.82 2.13 10.99
C ALA A 221 -6.39 1.20 9.91
N GLY A 222 -7.71 0.98 9.89
CA GLY A 222 -8.39 0.24 8.83
C GLY A 222 -8.29 0.92 7.46
N MET A 223 -8.32 2.25 7.42
CA MET A 223 -8.13 2.98 6.16
C MET A 223 -6.73 2.78 5.56
N ASP A 224 -5.69 2.69 6.40
CA ASP A 224 -4.32 2.39 5.93
C ASP A 224 -4.27 0.97 5.29
N VAL A 225 -4.97 0.00 5.91
CA VAL A 225 -5.10 -1.36 5.36
C VAL A 225 -5.87 -1.36 4.04
N LEU A 226 -6.93 -0.56 3.95
CA LEU A 226 -7.72 -0.43 2.72
C LEU A 226 -6.91 0.21 1.59
N GLU A 227 -6.10 1.22 1.86
CA GLU A 227 -5.19 1.82 0.89
C GLU A 227 -4.19 0.78 0.36
N GLU A 228 -3.66 -0.06 1.24
CA GLU A 228 -2.78 -1.16 0.85
C GLU A 228 -3.51 -2.22 0.00
N ALA A 229 -4.77 -2.54 0.32
CA ALA A 229 -5.60 -3.47 -0.44
C ALA A 229 -5.88 -3.00 -1.89
N THR A 230 -6.01 -1.69 -2.11
CA THR A 230 -6.28 -1.14 -3.47
C THR A 230 -5.18 -1.47 -4.48
N ARG A 231 -3.95 -1.74 -4.01
CA ARG A 231 -2.81 -2.10 -4.84
C ARG A 231 -2.88 -3.53 -5.37
N ASN A 232 -3.70 -4.39 -4.76
CA ASN A 232 -3.80 -5.80 -5.10
C ASN A 232 -5.04 -6.06 -5.96
N PRO A 233 -4.90 -6.58 -7.20
CA PRO A 233 -6.02 -6.83 -8.11
C PRO A 233 -7.00 -7.92 -7.63
N ILE A 234 -6.62 -8.74 -6.64
CA ILE A 234 -7.53 -9.72 -6.02
C ILE A 234 -8.71 -9.04 -5.32
N PHE A 235 -8.48 -7.86 -4.73
CA PHE A 235 -9.55 -7.08 -4.14
C PHE A 235 -10.28 -6.33 -5.24
N ASP A 236 -11.48 -6.80 -5.54
CA ASP A 236 -12.34 -6.04 -6.42
C ASP A 236 -12.87 -4.78 -5.75
N GLN A 237 -13.48 -3.97 -6.57
CA GLN A 237 -14.00 -2.67 -6.15
C GLN A 237 -15.11 -2.78 -5.13
N GLU A 238 -15.98 -3.78 -5.25
CA GLU A 238 -17.08 -3.99 -4.32
C GLU A 238 -16.56 -4.28 -2.92
N ALA A 239 -15.57 -5.16 -2.78
CA ALA A 239 -14.94 -5.47 -1.51
C ALA A 239 -14.24 -4.25 -0.88
N ILE A 240 -13.52 -3.46 -1.68
CA ILE A 240 -12.87 -2.22 -1.22
C ILE A 240 -13.91 -1.19 -0.77
N LYS A 241 -15.00 -1.03 -1.52
CA LYS A 241 -16.11 -0.12 -1.22
C LYS A 241 -16.82 -0.54 0.08
N ASP A 242 -17.22 -1.79 0.18
CA ASP A 242 -17.94 -2.33 1.34
C ASP A 242 -17.13 -2.17 2.63
N PHE A 243 -15.83 -2.46 2.57
CA PHE A 243 -14.95 -2.28 3.72
C PHE A 243 -14.74 -0.79 4.04
N GLY A 244 -14.62 0.07 3.03
CA GLY A 244 -14.55 1.52 3.20
C GLY A 244 -15.79 2.10 3.87
N GLU A 245 -17.00 1.68 3.46
CA GLU A 245 -18.27 2.07 4.08
C GLU A 245 -18.35 1.62 5.55
N THR A 246 -17.86 0.41 5.84
CA THR A 246 -17.76 -0.10 7.21
C THR A 246 -16.87 0.78 8.09
N LEU A 247 -15.70 1.20 7.61
CA LEU A 247 -14.79 2.08 8.35
C LEU A 247 -15.38 3.48 8.54
N GLU A 248 -16.15 3.99 7.58
CA GLU A 248 -16.85 5.26 7.69
C GLU A 248 -17.97 5.18 8.72
N LYS A 249 -18.78 4.12 8.72
CA LYS A 249 -19.79 3.85 9.76
C LYS A 249 -19.15 3.83 11.16
N MET A 250 -17.98 3.20 11.33
CA MET A 250 -17.24 3.20 12.60
C MET A 250 -16.87 4.62 13.06
N LYS A 251 -16.37 5.46 12.14
CA LYS A 251 -16.07 6.89 12.43
C LYS A 251 -17.32 7.67 12.80
N ASP A 252 -18.43 7.40 12.13
CA ASP A 252 -19.70 8.05 12.40
C ASP A 252 -20.24 7.65 13.78
N VAL A 253 -20.26 6.39 14.14
CA VAL A 253 -20.64 5.92 15.47
C VAL A 253 -19.81 6.61 16.56
N ALA A 254 -18.49 6.69 16.40
CA ALA A 254 -17.62 7.37 17.34
C ALA A 254 -17.98 8.86 17.50
N SER A 255 -18.28 9.55 16.40
CA SER A 255 -18.49 11.00 16.38
C SER A 255 -19.93 11.41 16.68
N SER A 256 -20.93 10.71 16.14
CA SER A 256 -22.35 11.06 16.21
C SER A 256 -23.08 10.44 17.41
N LYS A 257 -22.55 9.35 17.99
CA LYS A 257 -23.17 8.64 19.12
C LYS A 257 -22.30 8.68 20.37
N MET A 258 -21.09 8.10 20.32
CA MET A 258 -20.26 7.88 21.52
C MET A 258 -19.74 9.20 22.11
N ASN A 259 -19.25 10.15 21.32
CA ASN A 259 -18.81 11.45 21.80
C ASN A 259 -19.95 12.30 22.37
N PRO A 260 -21.14 12.40 21.73
CA PRO A 260 -22.32 13.05 22.33
C PRO A 260 -22.77 12.38 23.63
N ALA A 261 -22.75 11.04 23.73
CA ALA A 261 -23.05 10.33 24.98
C ALA A 261 -22.14 10.80 26.13
N SER A 262 -20.80 10.81 25.90
CA SER A 262 -19.85 11.36 26.88
C SER A 262 -20.16 12.81 27.26
N SER A 263 -20.58 13.65 26.32
CA SER A 263 -20.94 15.05 26.58
C SER A 263 -22.21 15.16 27.42
N LYS A 264 -23.18 14.27 27.21
CA LYS A 264 -24.42 14.21 28.05
C LYS A 264 -24.12 13.78 29.48
N MET A 265 -23.21 12.82 29.67
CA MET A 265 -22.74 12.43 31.03
C MET A 265 -22.04 13.59 31.75
N GLN A 266 -21.22 14.38 31.02
CA GLN A 266 -20.61 15.58 31.61
C GLN A 266 -21.65 16.66 31.94
N GLN A 267 -22.68 16.81 31.12
CA GLN A 267 -23.79 17.70 31.39
C GLN A 267 -24.55 17.24 32.64
N ALA A 268 -24.77 15.95 32.80
CA ALA A 268 -25.42 15.38 34.00
C ALA A 268 -24.64 15.71 35.28
N GLN A 269 -23.30 15.62 35.25
CA GLN A 269 -22.44 15.96 36.39
C GLN A 269 -22.63 17.40 36.88
N ALA A 270 -22.90 18.35 36.00
CA ALA A 270 -23.03 19.76 36.29
C ALA A 270 -24.49 20.20 36.57
N SER A 271 -25.44 19.27 36.62
CA SER A 271 -26.89 19.55 36.66
C SER A 271 -27.53 19.10 37.97
N PRO A 272 -28.66 19.71 38.37
CA PRO A 272 -29.50 19.18 39.46
C PRO A 272 -30.03 17.77 39.14
N PRO A 273 -30.41 16.95 40.15
CA PRO A 273 -30.76 15.54 39.95
C PRO A 273 -31.77 15.27 38.84
N SER A 274 -32.85 16.04 38.77
CA SER A 274 -33.88 15.87 37.74
C SER A 274 -33.41 16.14 36.31
N SER A 275 -32.50 17.12 36.12
CA SER A 275 -31.90 17.43 34.82
C SER A 275 -30.76 16.48 34.52
N ALA A 276 -30.08 15.97 35.54
CA ALA A 276 -29.03 14.98 35.41
C ALA A 276 -29.57 13.63 34.94
N SER A 277 -30.69 13.13 35.54
CA SER A 277 -31.41 11.94 35.08
C SER A 277 -31.82 12.07 33.61
N GLN A 278 -32.39 13.18 33.20
CA GLN A 278 -32.75 13.42 31.80
C GLN A 278 -31.53 13.39 30.86
N SER A 279 -30.38 13.94 31.30
CA SER A 279 -29.14 13.91 30.50
C SER A 279 -28.54 12.50 30.42
N LEU A 280 -28.68 11.72 31.47
CA LEU A 280 -28.23 10.30 31.48
C LEU A 280 -29.12 9.43 30.61
N ALA A 281 -30.48 9.63 30.65
CA ALA A 281 -31.37 8.94 29.71
C ALA A 281 -31.05 9.23 28.24
N GLN A 282 -30.61 10.47 27.93
CA GLN A 282 -30.13 10.80 26.59
C GLN A 282 -28.79 10.15 26.26
N ALA A 283 -27.88 10.02 27.24
CA ALA A 283 -26.61 9.31 27.07
C ALA A 283 -26.87 7.83 26.85
N GLU A 284 -27.74 7.20 27.65
CA GLU A 284 -28.14 5.80 27.50
C GLU A 284 -28.69 5.49 26.10
N GLU A 285 -29.59 6.32 25.60
CA GLU A 285 -30.15 6.14 24.26
C GLU A 285 -29.06 6.19 23.16
N LEU A 286 -28.13 7.15 23.28
CA LEU A 286 -27.00 7.26 22.35
C LEU A 286 -26.04 6.06 22.45
N GLU A 287 -25.77 5.55 23.66
CA GLU A 287 -24.95 4.37 23.88
C GLU A 287 -25.62 3.11 23.34
N ARG A 288 -26.94 2.98 23.50
CA ARG A 288 -27.73 1.87 22.96
C ARG A 288 -27.70 1.86 21.42
N GLN A 289 -27.83 3.04 20.80
CA GLN A 289 -27.72 3.22 19.37
C GLN A 289 -26.28 2.85 18.89
N ALA A 290 -25.25 3.36 19.58
CA ALA A 290 -23.86 3.03 19.27
C ALA A 290 -23.59 1.52 19.32
N LEU A 291 -24.09 0.84 20.37
CA LEU A 291 -23.92 -0.61 20.51
C LEU A 291 -24.63 -1.38 19.40
N SER A 292 -25.86 -0.98 19.06
CA SER A 292 -26.62 -1.61 17.95
C SER A 292 -25.92 -1.44 16.60
N GLU A 293 -25.42 -0.24 16.30
CA GLU A 293 -24.69 0.03 15.06
C GLU A 293 -23.34 -0.73 15.02
N LEU A 294 -22.63 -0.85 16.16
CA LEU A 294 -21.40 -1.65 16.24
C LEU A 294 -21.65 -3.15 16.01
N GLN A 295 -22.77 -3.67 16.53
CA GLN A 295 -23.15 -5.07 16.30
C GLN A 295 -23.52 -5.33 14.84
N GLU A 296 -24.21 -4.40 14.18
CA GLU A 296 -24.47 -4.46 12.73
C GLU A 296 -23.18 -4.44 11.92
N ILE A 297 -22.26 -3.51 12.21
CA ILE A 297 -20.94 -3.44 11.58
C ILE A 297 -20.17 -4.76 11.69
N LEU A 298 -20.16 -5.37 12.86
CA LEU A 298 -19.46 -6.65 13.09
C LEU A 298 -20.10 -7.81 12.31
N SER A 299 -21.44 -7.84 12.22
CA SER A 299 -22.15 -8.85 11.44
C SER A 299 -21.84 -8.73 9.95
N ASP A 300 -21.99 -7.53 9.39
CA ASP A 300 -21.74 -7.25 7.97
C ASP A 300 -20.29 -7.54 7.59
N SER A 301 -19.35 -7.13 8.45
CA SER A 301 -17.92 -7.34 8.21
C SER A 301 -17.52 -8.81 8.20
N SER A 302 -18.14 -9.65 9.04
CA SER A 302 -17.89 -11.09 9.02
C SER A 302 -18.24 -11.70 7.68
N GLU A 303 -19.39 -11.31 7.11
CA GLU A 303 -19.80 -11.79 5.78
C GLU A 303 -18.88 -11.28 4.66
N GLN A 304 -18.42 -10.04 4.76
CA GLN A 304 -17.46 -9.46 3.80
C GLN A 304 -16.13 -10.23 3.82
N LEU A 305 -15.58 -10.52 5.00
CA LEU A 305 -14.34 -11.29 5.14
C LEU A 305 -14.49 -12.72 4.59
N ASP A 306 -15.63 -13.36 4.83
CA ASP A 306 -15.90 -14.68 4.26
C ASP A 306 -15.98 -14.65 2.73
N ARG A 307 -16.50 -13.58 2.14
CA ARG A 307 -16.52 -13.41 0.67
C ARG A 307 -15.11 -13.22 0.11
N LEU A 308 -14.26 -12.45 0.79
CA LEU A 308 -12.86 -12.25 0.38
C LEU A 308 -12.06 -13.55 0.44
N GLU A 309 -12.19 -14.32 1.52
CA GLU A 309 -11.51 -15.62 1.65
C GLU A 309 -11.98 -16.61 0.58
N ALA A 310 -13.29 -16.69 0.35
CA ALA A 310 -13.87 -17.52 -0.69
C ALA A 310 -13.29 -17.23 -2.07
N ARG A 311 -13.14 -15.96 -2.41
CA ARG A 311 -12.57 -15.53 -3.69
C ARG A 311 -11.07 -15.84 -3.77
N ASN A 312 -10.31 -15.57 -2.71
CA ASN A 312 -8.88 -15.89 -2.68
C ASN A 312 -8.63 -17.40 -2.89
N LEU A 313 -9.38 -18.26 -2.23
CA LEU A 313 -9.27 -19.71 -2.41
C LEU A 313 -9.53 -20.16 -3.85
N ALA A 314 -10.57 -19.61 -4.49
CA ALA A 314 -10.85 -19.91 -5.90
C ALA A 314 -9.71 -19.45 -6.82
N GLN A 315 -9.16 -18.27 -6.59
CA GLN A 315 -8.05 -17.74 -7.38
C GLN A 315 -6.75 -18.52 -7.18
N ARG A 316 -6.47 -19.01 -5.99
CA ARG A 316 -5.30 -19.87 -5.73
C ARG A 316 -5.42 -21.20 -6.48
N LEU A 317 -6.61 -21.82 -6.51
CA LEU A 317 -6.84 -23.00 -7.36
C LEU A 317 -6.62 -22.69 -8.85
N ARG A 318 -7.08 -21.53 -9.32
CA ARG A 318 -6.88 -21.09 -10.69
C ARG A 318 -5.39 -20.86 -11.01
N LYS A 319 -4.62 -20.36 -10.07
CA LYS A 319 -3.16 -20.22 -10.19
C LYS A 319 -2.48 -21.59 -10.33
N VAL A 320 -2.88 -22.57 -9.53
CA VAL A 320 -2.36 -23.94 -9.64
C VAL A 320 -2.70 -24.53 -11.01
N GLU A 321 -3.96 -24.38 -11.50
CA GLU A 321 -4.34 -24.78 -12.87
C GLU A 321 -3.39 -24.18 -13.91
N ASN A 322 -3.16 -22.87 -13.86
CA ASN A 322 -2.29 -22.18 -14.81
C ASN A 322 -0.83 -22.64 -14.70
N THR A 323 -0.37 -23.00 -13.51
CA THR A 323 0.96 -23.57 -13.31
C THR A 323 1.08 -24.95 -13.95
N GLU A 324 0.14 -25.85 -13.71
CA GLU A 324 0.09 -27.17 -14.35
C GLU A 324 0.05 -27.05 -15.87
N LYS A 325 -0.76 -26.14 -16.41
CA LYS A 325 -0.80 -25.83 -17.84
C LYS A 325 0.53 -25.35 -18.39
N SER A 326 1.22 -24.48 -17.66
CA SER A 326 2.55 -23.98 -18.06
C SER A 326 3.60 -25.09 -18.05
N LEU A 327 3.52 -26.02 -17.10
CA LEU A 327 4.38 -27.20 -17.02
C LEU A 327 4.07 -28.19 -18.15
N THR A 328 2.78 -28.39 -18.49
CA THR A 328 2.35 -29.18 -19.65
C THR A 328 2.97 -28.64 -20.93
N VAL A 329 2.89 -27.34 -21.20
CA VAL A 329 3.50 -26.71 -22.38
C VAL A 329 5.01 -26.88 -22.37
N GLY A 330 5.67 -26.60 -21.22
CA GLY A 330 7.11 -26.81 -21.07
C GLY A 330 7.56 -28.26 -21.31
N MET A 331 6.78 -29.23 -20.83
CA MET A 331 7.05 -30.65 -21.04
C MET A 331 6.92 -31.02 -22.51
N LEU A 332 5.91 -30.53 -23.23
CA LEU A 332 5.75 -30.73 -24.68
C LEU A 332 6.92 -30.20 -25.49
N GLU A 333 7.55 -29.12 -25.07
CA GLU A 333 8.73 -28.53 -25.74
C GLU A 333 9.98 -29.42 -25.59
N ILE A 334 10.18 -30.03 -24.43
CA ILE A 334 11.37 -30.84 -24.14
C ILE A 334 11.20 -32.31 -24.54
N LEU A 335 9.97 -32.83 -24.54
CA LEU A 335 9.66 -34.23 -24.81
C LEU A 335 10.34 -34.79 -26.09
N PRO A 336 10.29 -34.12 -27.28
CA PRO A 336 10.88 -34.65 -28.50
C PRO A 336 12.39 -34.80 -28.43
N LYS A 337 13.06 -34.15 -27.49
CA LYS A 337 14.54 -34.10 -27.35
C LYS A 337 15.00 -34.93 -26.14
N SER A 338 14.11 -35.28 -25.21
CA SER A 338 14.43 -36.00 -23.98
C SER A 338 13.94 -37.43 -23.94
N ILE A 339 13.01 -37.81 -24.83
CA ILE A 339 12.40 -39.13 -24.84
C ILE A 339 13.42 -40.22 -25.08
N GLY A 340 13.44 -41.20 -24.19
CA GLY A 340 14.39 -42.34 -24.29
C GLY A 340 15.81 -42.05 -23.86
N GLU A 341 16.16 -40.82 -23.49
CA GLU A 341 17.45 -40.45 -22.95
C GLU A 341 17.48 -40.56 -21.42
N SER A 342 18.58 -41.08 -20.86
CA SER A 342 18.76 -41.05 -19.41
C SER A 342 19.13 -39.64 -18.95
N VAL A 343 18.73 -39.27 -17.72
CA VAL A 343 19.00 -37.93 -17.11
C VAL A 343 20.45 -37.49 -17.30
N GLU A 344 21.41 -38.43 -17.14
CA GLU A 344 22.86 -38.17 -17.28
C GLU A 344 23.30 -37.81 -18.72
N LYS A 345 22.46 -38.08 -19.72
CA LYS A 345 22.77 -37.83 -21.15
C LYS A 345 22.05 -36.59 -21.70
N LEU A 346 21.20 -35.98 -20.92
CA LEU A 346 20.54 -34.75 -21.33
C LEU A 346 21.55 -33.62 -21.55
N SER A 347 21.28 -32.77 -22.54
CA SER A 347 22.10 -31.59 -22.73
C SER A 347 21.95 -30.63 -21.52
N PRO A 348 22.97 -29.83 -21.17
CA PRO A 348 22.89 -28.92 -20.02
C PRO A 348 21.62 -28.05 -20.02
N LYS A 349 21.22 -27.50 -21.16
CA LYS A 349 20.01 -26.70 -21.30
C LYS A 349 18.72 -27.48 -21.01
N LEU A 350 18.66 -28.76 -21.40
CA LEU A 350 17.49 -29.61 -21.11
C LEU A 350 17.47 -30.03 -19.64
N SER A 351 18.63 -30.29 -19.04
CA SER A 351 18.77 -30.57 -17.62
C SER A 351 18.26 -29.36 -16.77
N ASP A 352 18.76 -28.15 -17.08
CA ASP A 352 18.36 -26.93 -16.39
C ASP A 352 16.85 -26.63 -16.52
N ASN A 353 16.25 -26.91 -17.69
CA ASN A 353 14.80 -26.74 -17.88
C ASN A 353 14.02 -27.78 -17.06
N LYS A 354 14.46 -29.05 -17.07
CA LYS A 354 13.86 -30.13 -16.30
C LYS A 354 13.91 -29.81 -14.79
N GLU A 355 15.05 -29.41 -14.27
CA GLU A 355 15.24 -29.06 -12.87
C GLU A 355 14.33 -27.89 -12.45
N ARG A 356 14.18 -26.88 -13.32
CA ARG A 356 13.23 -25.80 -13.06
C ARG A 356 11.78 -26.28 -13.01
N MET A 357 11.36 -27.13 -13.93
CA MET A 357 10.01 -27.69 -13.96
C MET A 357 9.75 -28.57 -12.74
N GLU A 358 10.73 -29.37 -12.34
CA GLU A 358 10.65 -30.20 -11.14
C GLU A 358 10.49 -29.33 -9.89
N SER A 359 11.30 -28.29 -9.73
CA SER A 359 11.20 -27.35 -8.61
C SER A 359 9.84 -26.66 -8.54
N VAL A 360 9.32 -26.17 -9.68
CA VAL A 360 7.99 -25.57 -9.75
C VAL A 360 6.91 -26.57 -9.36
N GLN A 361 6.97 -27.82 -9.86
CA GLN A 361 6.00 -28.87 -9.52
C GLN A 361 6.08 -29.25 -8.04
N PHE A 362 7.28 -29.27 -7.47
CA PHE A 362 7.49 -29.51 -6.06
C PHE A 362 6.89 -28.39 -5.19
N GLU A 363 7.03 -27.13 -5.58
CA GLU A 363 6.38 -26.01 -4.89
C GLU A 363 4.84 -26.09 -5.03
N THR A 364 4.35 -26.48 -6.19
CA THR A 364 2.92 -26.61 -6.46
C THR A 364 2.24 -27.68 -5.58
N HIS A 365 2.91 -28.80 -5.28
CA HIS A 365 2.34 -29.83 -4.40
C HIS A 365 2.15 -29.32 -2.95
N ILE A 366 3.08 -28.53 -2.45
CA ILE A 366 2.98 -27.90 -1.11
C ILE A 366 1.80 -26.93 -1.08
N GLU A 367 1.74 -26.02 -2.05
CA GLU A 367 0.68 -25.02 -2.17
C GLU A 367 -0.72 -25.70 -2.28
N ALA A 368 -0.86 -26.73 -3.11
CA ALA A 368 -2.12 -27.47 -3.24
C ALA A 368 -2.55 -28.16 -1.92
N GLY A 369 -1.59 -28.67 -1.14
CA GLY A 369 -1.86 -29.23 0.17
C GLY A 369 -2.32 -28.18 1.20
N GLU A 370 -1.80 -26.97 1.14
CA GLU A 370 -2.23 -25.84 1.97
C GLU A 370 -3.64 -25.37 1.57
N ILE A 371 -3.88 -25.16 0.27
CA ILE A 371 -5.21 -24.80 -0.25
C ILE A 371 -6.27 -25.80 0.18
N GLN A 372 -5.99 -27.10 0.11
CA GLN A 372 -6.93 -28.14 0.56
C GLN A 372 -7.31 -27.98 2.03
N LYS A 373 -6.33 -27.76 2.90
CA LYS A 373 -6.54 -27.54 4.34
C LYS A 373 -7.37 -26.28 4.62
N GLU A 374 -7.13 -25.22 3.88
CA GLU A 374 -7.85 -23.96 4.02
C GLU A 374 -9.29 -24.08 3.51
N ILE A 375 -9.51 -24.71 2.36
CA ILE A 375 -10.87 -25.01 1.84
C ILE A 375 -11.68 -25.83 2.86
N SER A 376 -11.06 -26.84 3.50
CA SER A 376 -11.71 -27.62 4.54
C SER A 376 -12.12 -26.77 5.74
N ARG A 377 -11.21 -25.94 6.26
CA ARG A 377 -11.49 -25.02 7.38
C ARG A 377 -12.58 -24.01 7.02
N PHE A 378 -12.52 -23.47 5.81
CA PHE A 378 -13.53 -22.53 5.32
C PHE A 378 -14.92 -23.17 5.26
N HIS A 379 -15.01 -24.41 4.75
CA HIS A 379 -16.26 -25.19 4.77
C HIS A 379 -16.78 -25.44 6.19
N GLU A 380 -15.91 -25.89 7.11
CA GLU A 380 -16.28 -26.14 8.51
C GLU A 380 -16.86 -24.89 9.19
N ARG A 381 -16.34 -23.72 8.88
CA ARG A 381 -16.75 -22.44 9.46
C ARG A 381 -18.03 -21.89 8.82
N THR A 382 -18.14 -21.94 7.48
CA THR A 382 -19.20 -21.25 6.73
C THR A 382 -20.35 -22.17 6.31
N GLY A 383 -20.13 -23.48 6.30
CA GLY A 383 -21.10 -24.48 5.81
C GLY A 383 -21.39 -24.42 4.30
N LYS A 384 -20.60 -23.70 3.50
CA LYS A 384 -20.79 -23.57 2.05
C LYS A 384 -20.52 -24.91 1.35
N PRO A 385 -21.52 -25.52 0.63
CA PRO A 385 -21.42 -26.91 0.18
C PRO A 385 -20.34 -27.16 -0.88
N ALA A 386 -20.13 -26.24 -1.84
CA ALA A 386 -19.12 -26.45 -2.89
C ALA A 386 -17.70 -26.56 -2.33
N TYR A 387 -17.39 -25.86 -1.23
CA TYR A 387 -16.09 -25.95 -0.56
C TYR A 387 -15.88 -27.33 0.10
N GLY A 388 -16.95 -27.91 0.69
CA GLY A 388 -16.92 -29.27 1.20
C GLY A 388 -16.72 -30.32 0.10
N GLU A 389 -17.43 -30.17 -1.00
CA GLU A 389 -17.31 -31.07 -2.15
C GLU A 389 -15.91 -31.00 -2.78
N VAL A 390 -15.33 -29.81 -2.95
CA VAL A 390 -13.98 -29.65 -3.49
C VAL A 390 -12.95 -30.23 -2.53
N SER A 391 -13.05 -29.97 -1.22
CA SER A 391 -12.16 -30.54 -0.22
C SER A 391 -12.18 -32.08 -0.23
N GLU A 392 -13.37 -32.68 -0.32
CA GLU A 392 -13.56 -34.15 -0.40
C GLU A 392 -12.95 -34.73 -1.70
N MET A 393 -13.17 -34.03 -2.84
CA MET A 393 -12.56 -34.45 -4.12
C MET A 393 -11.02 -34.37 -4.06
N MET A 394 -10.44 -33.31 -3.51
CA MET A 394 -8.98 -33.17 -3.35
C MET A 394 -8.41 -34.26 -2.44
N GLU A 395 -9.13 -34.66 -1.40
CA GLU A 395 -8.73 -35.76 -0.50
C GLU A 395 -8.79 -37.13 -1.20
N LEU A 396 -9.87 -37.41 -1.93
CA LEU A 396 -10.06 -38.66 -2.68
C LEU A 396 -9.00 -38.84 -3.77
N GLU A 397 -8.64 -37.77 -4.46
CA GLU A 397 -7.59 -37.76 -5.49
C GLU A 397 -6.17 -37.76 -4.88
N LYS A 398 -6.05 -37.59 -3.58
CA LYS A 398 -4.75 -37.48 -2.86
C LYS A 398 -3.84 -36.40 -3.48
N THR A 399 -4.38 -35.22 -3.63
CA THR A 399 -3.81 -34.13 -4.43
C THR A 399 -2.35 -33.85 -4.08
N GLU A 400 -2.00 -33.66 -2.80
CA GLU A 400 -0.63 -33.39 -2.36
C GLU A 400 0.34 -34.51 -2.80
N SER A 401 0.02 -35.77 -2.55
CA SER A 401 0.90 -36.88 -2.92
C SER A 401 0.93 -37.18 -4.42
N GLY A 402 -0.16 -36.92 -5.14
CA GLY A 402 -0.24 -37.08 -6.58
C GLY A 402 0.65 -36.07 -7.32
N LEU A 403 0.60 -34.81 -6.91
CA LEU A 403 1.47 -33.77 -7.47
C LEU A 403 2.96 -34.01 -7.14
N LEU A 404 3.27 -34.52 -5.95
CA LEU A 404 4.63 -34.93 -5.61
C LEU A 404 5.12 -36.05 -6.52
N GLU A 405 4.26 -37.03 -6.84
CA GLU A 405 4.60 -38.11 -7.79
C GLU A 405 4.93 -37.56 -9.19
N VAL A 406 4.23 -36.52 -9.64
CA VAL A 406 4.53 -35.83 -10.91
C VAL A 406 5.91 -35.18 -10.85
N SER A 407 6.24 -34.49 -9.76
CA SER A 407 7.58 -33.90 -9.56
C SER A 407 8.68 -34.97 -9.65
N GLU A 408 8.51 -36.11 -8.97
CA GLU A 408 9.46 -37.23 -9.05
C GLU A 408 9.59 -37.82 -10.47
N LYS A 409 8.50 -37.87 -11.25
CA LYS A 409 8.54 -38.31 -12.65
C LYS A 409 9.30 -37.33 -13.55
N ILE A 410 9.10 -36.03 -13.34
CA ILE A 410 9.85 -34.99 -14.03
C ILE A 410 11.35 -35.13 -13.70
N ASP A 411 11.72 -35.29 -12.42
CA ASP A 411 13.11 -35.47 -12.01
C ASP A 411 13.75 -36.69 -12.67
N ARG A 412 13.05 -37.80 -12.76
CA ARG A 412 13.51 -39.04 -13.38
C ARG A 412 13.45 -39.05 -14.90
N ASN A 413 13.01 -37.98 -15.56
CA ASN A 413 12.78 -37.86 -16.99
C ASN A 413 11.80 -38.93 -17.57
N ILE A 414 10.76 -39.26 -16.77
CA ILE A 414 9.64 -40.10 -17.24
C ILE A 414 8.62 -39.19 -17.93
N ALA A 415 9.07 -38.52 -18.98
CA ALA A 415 8.44 -37.35 -19.55
C ALA A 415 7.00 -37.61 -20.09
N PHE A 416 6.72 -38.79 -20.63
CA PHE A 416 5.40 -39.12 -21.20
C PHE A 416 4.35 -39.28 -20.10
N GLU A 417 4.69 -40.02 -19.03
CA GLU A 417 3.76 -40.20 -17.90
C GLU A 417 3.55 -38.90 -17.15
N ALA A 418 4.62 -38.12 -16.95
CA ALA A 418 4.52 -36.81 -16.32
C ALA A 418 3.60 -35.87 -17.11
N LEU A 419 3.67 -35.88 -18.45
CA LEU A 419 2.80 -35.07 -19.31
C LEU A 419 1.32 -35.45 -19.15
N ASP A 420 0.99 -36.74 -19.21
CA ASP A 420 -0.38 -37.23 -19.06
C ASP A 420 -0.98 -36.86 -17.69
N GLU A 421 -0.15 -36.92 -16.65
CA GLU A 421 -0.59 -36.53 -15.29
C GLU A 421 -0.70 -35.01 -15.12
N LEU A 422 0.18 -34.20 -15.69
CA LEU A 422 0.08 -32.74 -15.70
C LEU A 422 -1.24 -32.28 -16.37
N GLU A 423 -1.59 -32.86 -17.55
CA GLU A 423 -2.86 -32.57 -18.21
C GLU A 423 -4.07 -32.98 -17.34
N SER A 424 -3.98 -34.13 -16.66
CA SER A 424 -5.03 -34.60 -15.74
C SER A 424 -5.21 -33.66 -14.53
N TRP A 425 -4.10 -33.16 -13.96
CA TRP A 425 -4.17 -32.22 -12.84
C TRP A 425 -4.67 -30.84 -13.26
N GLU A 426 -4.27 -30.34 -14.45
CA GLU A 426 -4.83 -29.11 -15.03
C GLU A 426 -6.37 -29.18 -15.09
N GLU A 427 -6.93 -30.28 -15.64
CA GLU A 427 -8.38 -30.46 -15.74
C GLU A 427 -9.08 -30.51 -14.36
N LYS A 428 -8.47 -31.17 -13.37
CA LYS A 428 -9.02 -31.28 -12.02
C LYS A 428 -9.04 -29.90 -11.34
N PHE A 429 -7.93 -29.18 -11.33
CA PHE A 429 -7.86 -27.85 -10.72
C PHE A 429 -8.80 -26.86 -11.40
N LYS A 430 -8.91 -26.91 -12.74
CA LYS A 430 -9.90 -26.15 -13.48
C LYS A 430 -11.32 -26.40 -12.98
N LYS A 431 -11.70 -27.66 -12.87
CA LYS A 431 -13.04 -28.05 -12.40
C LYS A 431 -13.30 -27.54 -10.97
N TRP A 432 -12.34 -27.69 -10.06
CA TRP A 432 -12.47 -27.24 -8.68
C TRP A 432 -12.57 -25.72 -8.57
N ALA A 433 -11.76 -25.00 -9.32
CA ALA A 433 -11.83 -23.54 -9.39
C ALA A 433 -13.20 -23.08 -9.93
N ASP A 434 -13.66 -23.65 -11.03
CA ASP A 434 -14.97 -23.34 -11.63
C ASP A 434 -16.12 -23.57 -10.62
N MET A 435 -16.09 -24.65 -9.84
CA MET A 435 -17.09 -24.94 -8.80
C MET A 435 -17.13 -23.88 -7.70
N LEU A 436 -15.96 -23.41 -7.24
CA LEU A 436 -15.89 -22.38 -6.21
C LEU A 436 -16.31 -21.02 -6.77
N GLU A 437 -15.91 -20.66 -7.99
CA GLU A 437 -16.30 -19.43 -8.66
C GLU A 437 -17.82 -19.36 -8.90
N GLU A 438 -18.44 -20.46 -9.32
CA GLU A 438 -19.89 -20.54 -9.47
C GLU A 438 -20.63 -20.34 -8.14
N GLN A 439 -20.16 -20.96 -7.06
CA GLN A 439 -20.72 -20.78 -5.71
C GLN A 439 -20.61 -19.31 -5.25
N ASN A 440 -19.46 -18.68 -5.52
CA ASN A 440 -19.23 -17.30 -5.13
C ASN A 440 -20.12 -16.32 -5.91
N SER A 441 -20.34 -16.58 -7.21
CA SER A 441 -21.24 -15.78 -8.06
C SER A 441 -22.71 -15.88 -7.62
N GLN A 442 -23.15 -17.05 -7.15
CA GLN A 442 -24.52 -17.25 -6.64
C GLN A 442 -24.75 -16.56 -5.29
N SER A 443 -23.70 -16.41 -4.47
CA SER A 443 -23.79 -15.73 -3.16
C SER A 443 -23.84 -14.21 -3.28
N GLY A 444 -23.34 -13.60 -4.38
CA GLY A 444 -23.36 -12.16 -4.66
C GLY A 444 -24.70 -11.64 -5.22
N GLY A 445 -25.67 -12.51 -5.50
CA GLY A 445 -26.89 -12.18 -6.25
C GLY A 445 -28.06 -11.57 -5.47
N GLN A 446 -27.93 -11.09 -4.24
CA GLN A 446 -29.04 -10.55 -3.45
C GLN A 446 -28.98 -9.05 -3.19
N GLY A 447 -28.18 -8.31 -3.97
CA GLY A 447 -28.09 -6.84 -3.96
C GLY A 447 -28.51 -6.18 -5.28
N GLN A 448 -29.27 -6.86 -6.15
CA GLN A 448 -29.73 -6.26 -7.41
C GLN A 448 -30.96 -5.38 -7.16
N GLY A 449 -30.70 -4.17 -6.65
CA GLY A 449 -31.59 -3.03 -6.77
C GLY A 449 -31.68 -2.61 -8.23
N GLN A 450 -32.79 -2.90 -8.88
CA GLN A 450 -33.16 -2.43 -10.20
C GLN A 450 -33.13 -0.89 -10.24
N GLY A 451 -32.06 -0.32 -10.77
CA GLY A 451 -31.94 1.09 -11.14
C GLY A 451 -31.14 1.16 -12.42
N GLU A 452 -31.83 1.44 -13.56
CA GLU A 452 -31.22 1.70 -14.86
C GLU A 452 -30.35 2.97 -14.82
N GLY A 453 -29.16 2.88 -14.23
CA GLY A 453 -28.06 3.81 -14.38
C GLY A 453 -26.82 2.93 -14.31
N LYS A 454 -26.13 2.76 -15.45
CA LYS A 454 -24.80 2.11 -15.46
C LYS A 454 -23.95 2.80 -14.41
N ASP A 455 -23.49 2.05 -13.41
CA ASP A 455 -22.58 2.56 -12.41
C ASP A 455 -21.21 2.78 -13.07
N ILE A 456 -20.94 4.03 -13.45
CA ILE A 456 -19.70 4.46 -14.15
C ILE A 456 -18.49 4.38 -13.19
N THR A 457 -18.73 3.98 -11.97
CA THR A 457 -17.74 3.96 -10.90
C THR A 457 -16.62 2.95 -11.16
N GLU A 458 -16.97 1.77 -11.71
CA GLU A 458 -16.00 0.75 -12.10
C GLU A 458 -15.01 1.28 -13.11
N GLN A 459 -15.51 1.94 -14.14
CA GLN A 459 -14.69 2.49 -15.21
C GLN A 459 -13.79 3.63 -14.73
N ILE A 460 -14.26 4.45 -13.80
CA ILE A 460 -13.44 5.52 -13.20
C ILE A 460 -12.29 4.92 -12.39
N LEU A 461 -12.53 3.87 -11.60
CA LEU A 461 -11.46 3.23 -10.83
C LEU A 461 -10.47 2.46 -11.72
N ALA A 462 -10.95 1.80 -12.75
CA ALA A 462 -10.09 1.19 -13.76
C ALA A 462 -9.19 2.24 -14.43
N LEU A 463 -9.75 3.39 -14.82
CA LEU A 463 -8.96 4.50 -15.37
C LEU A 463 -7.98 5.10 -14.37
N LEU A 464 -8.32 5.17 -13.07
CA LEU A 464 -7.38 5.60 -12.04
C LEU A 464 -6.18 4.66 -11.93
N ARG A 465 -6.41 3.34 -11.97
CA ARG A 465 -5.33 2.33 -12.01
C ARG A 465 -4.49 2.47 -13.27
N ILE A 466 -5.11 2.63 -14.43
CA ILE A 466 -4.41 2.86 -15.71
C ILE A 466 -3.54 4.10 -15.64
N ARG A 467 -4.05 5.21 -15.10
CA ARG A 467 -3.31 6.46 -14.92
C ARG A 467 -2.09 6.27 -14.02
N ASP A 468 -2.26 5.56 -12.91
CA ASP A 468 -1.21 5.35 -11.92
C ASP A 468 -0.14 4.40 -12.48
N ASN A 469 -0.54 3.30 -13.14
CA ASN A 469 0.37 2.40 -13.86
C ASN A 469 1.13 3.12 -14.97
N GLN A 470 0.48 4.02 -15.73
CA GLN A 470 1.15 4.86 -16.72
C GLN A 470 2.20 5.78 -16.07
N GLY A 471 1.90 6.33 -14.89
CA GLY A 471 2.85 7.11 -14.10
C GLY A 471 4.08 6.30 -13.67
N GLU A 472 3.89 5.04 -13.34
CA GLU A 472 4.97 4.11 -13.01
C GLU A 472 5.85 3.79 -14.21
N ILE A 473 5.25 3.50 -15.37
CA ILE A 473 5.99 3.25 -16.61
C ILE A 473 6.85 4.46 -16.96
N ILE A 474 6.34 5.69 -16.83
CA ILE A 474 7.13 6.93 -17.02
C ILE A 474 8.33 6.97 -16.07
N GLY A 475 8.12 6.66 -14.80
CA GLY A 475 9.20 6.62 -13.80
C GLY A 475 10.30 5.63 -14.17
N LYS A 476 9.93 4.42 -14.56
CA LYS A 476 10.83 3.35 -14.99
C LYS A 476 11.59 3.74 -16.27
N THR A 477 10.90 4.32 -17.25
CA THR A 477 11.49 4.79 -18.51
C THR A 477 12.56 5.85 -18.25
N LYS A 478 12.33 6.79 -17.34
CA LYS A 478 13.33 7.80 -16.91
C LYS A 478 14.56 7.16 -16.29
N VAL A 479 14.41 6.08 -15.51
CA VAL A 479 15.56 5.36 -14.91
C VAL A 479 16.36 4.65 -16.00
N VAL A 480 15.69 3.99 -16.94
CA VAL A 480 16.36 3.33 -18.07
C VAL A 480 17.12 4.34 -18.92
N ASP A 481 16.59 5.55 -19.12
CA ASP A 481 17.25 6.61 -19.88
C ASP A 481 18.45 7.21 -19.14
N SER A 482 18.31 7.46 -17.85
CA SER A 482 19.35 8.12 -17.01
C SER A 482 20.46 7.19 -16.55
N GLY A 483 20.29 5.86 -16.66
CA GLY A 483 21.16 4.87 -16.02
C GLY A 483 22.31 4.37 -16.86
N ASN A 484 23.43 4.06 -16.19
CA ASN A 484 24.62 3.41 -16.76
C ASN A 484 24.42 1.91 -17.06
N PHE A 485 23.18 1.48 -17.31
CA PHE A 485 22.80 0.06 -17.41
C PHE A 485 22.80 -0.47 -18.84
N LEU A 486 23.76 -0.09 -19.67
CA LEU A 486 23.83 -0.47 -21.08
C LEU A 486 23.63 -1.97 -21.33
N ALA A 487 24.16 -2.84 -20.48
CA ALA A 487 24.03 -4.30 -20.61
C ALA A 487 22.61 -4.86 -20.34
N LYS A 488 21.74 -4.10 -19.67
CA LYS A 488 20.35 -4.50 -19.33
C LYS A 488 19.31 -3.63 -20.02
N ARG A 489 19.72 -2.58 -20.73
CA ARG A 489 18.81 -1.58 -21.32
C ARG A 489 17.81 -2.24 -22.28
N GLU A 490 18.28 -3.08 -23.18
CA GLU A 490 17.41 -3.78 -24.14
C GLU A 490 16.36 -4.65 -23.43
N LYS A 491 16.76 -5.44 -22.44
CA LYS A 491 15.81 -6.26 -21.66
C LYS A 491 14.79 -5.39 -20.92
N TRP A 492 15.20 -4.25 -20.37
CA TRP A 492 14.31 -3.38 -19.62
C TRP A 492 13.35 -2.60 -20.53
N THR A 493 13.82 -2.16 -21.72
CA THR A 493 12.91 -1.52 -22.70
C THR A 493 11.89 -2.50 -23.24
N ASP A 494 12.26 -3.78 -23.44
CA ASP A 494 11.31 -4.84 -23.81
C ASP A 494 10.25 -5.06 -22.72
N THR A 495 10.67 -5.15 -21.47
CA THR A 495 9.73 -5.28 -20.34
C THR A 495 8.77 -4.09 -20.24
N LEU A 496 9.29 -2.87 -20.42
CA LEU A 496 8.47 -1.65 -20.40
C LEU A 496 7.51 -1.57 -21.58
N LYS A 497 7.94 -2.04 -22.77
CA LYS A 497 7.07 -2.16 -23.96
C LYS A 497 5.92 -3.12 -23.66
N ASP A 498 6.20 -4.29 -23.09
CA ASP A 498 5.18 -5.29 -22.76
C ASP A 498 4.18 -4.72 -21.72
N GLN A 499 4.66 -4.03 -20.68
CA GLN A 499 3.80 -3.33 -19.72
C GLN A 499 2.93 -2.24 -20.37
N GLN A 500 3.50 -1.47 -21.30
CA GLN A 500 2.74 -0.44 -22.03
C GLN A 500 1.66 -1.06 -22.91
N GLN A 501 1.92 -2.21 -23.53
CA GLN A 501 0.94 -2.95 -24.33
C GLN A 501 -0.17 -3.56 -23.47
N GLU A 502 0.14 -4.11 -22.32
CA GLU A 502 -0.82 -4.60 -21.34
C GLU A 502 -1.76 -3.48 -20.89
N LEU A 503 -1.21 -2.30 -20.57
CA LEU A 503 -2.00 -1.14 -20.18
C LEU A 503 -2.92 -0.62 -21.30
N MET A 504 -2.53 -0.79 -22.55
CA MET A 504 -3.38 -0.49 -23.70
C MET A 504 -4.58 -1.46 -23.81
N LEU A 505 -4.39 -2.73 -23.46
CA LEU A 505 -5.49 -3.71 -23.41
C LEU A 505 -6.47 -3.34 -22.30
N ASP A 506 -5.97 -3.02 -21.10
CA ASP A 506 -6.81 -2.57 -19.98
C ASP A 506 -7.65 -1.33 -20.37
N LEU A 507 -7.05 -0.38 -21.08
CA LEU A 507 -7.76 0.81 -21.57
C LEU A 507 -8.85 0.45 -22.59
N THR A 508 -8.59 -0.53 -23.47
CA THR A 508 -9.56 -1.04 -24.44
C THR A 508 -10.75 -1.70 -23.73
N ASP A 509 -10.50 -2.47 -22.70
CA ASP A 509 -11.55 -3.13 -21.93
C ASP A 509 -12.48 -2.10 -21.27
N VAL A 510 -11.91 -1.04 -20.66
CA VAL A 510 -12.69 0.07 -20.11
C VAL A 510 -13.52 0.78 -21.19
N GLN A 511 -12.95 1.00 -22.38
CA GLN A 511 -13.68 1.61 -23.51
C GLN A 511 -14.88 0.76 -23.94
N ILE A 512 -14.70 -0.57 -24.01
CA ILE A 512 -15.76 -1.52 -24.39
C ILE A 512 -16.87 -1.56 -23.32
N GLU A 513 -16.50 -1.60 -22.05
CA GLU A 513 -17.44 -1.62 -20.94
C GLU A 513 -18.25 -0.32 -20.81
N LEU A 514 -17.61 0.82 -21.00
CA LEU A 514 -18.27 2.12 -20.94
C LEU A 514 -19.30 2.27 -22.08
N ALA A 515 -18.99 1.77 -23.27
CA ALA A 515 -19.86 1.73 -24.47
C ALA A 515 -20.54 3.07 -24.83
N GLU A 516 -19.90 4.21 -24.55
CA GLU A 516 -20.40 5.56 -24.84
C GLU A 516 -19.56 6.23 -25.92
N GLU A 517 -20.10 6.38 -27.13
CA GLU A 517 -19.41 6.93 -28.31
C GLU A 517 -18.82 8.33 -28.09
N LYS A 518 -19.38 9.13 -27.17
CA LYS A 518 -18.92 10.50 -26.90
C LYS A 518 -17.49 10.57 -26.33
N PHE A 519 -17.01 9.48 -25.70
CA PHE A 519 -15.67 9.42 -25.11
C PHE A 519 -14.63 8.78 -26.05
N ASN A 520 -15.07 8.15 -27.15
CA ASN A 520 -14.16 7.48 -28.08
C ASN A 520 -12.99 8.36 -28.56
N PRO A 521 -13.16 9.66 -28.88
CA PRO A 521 -12.01 10.48 -29.28
C PRO A 521 -10.89 10.53 -28.23
N LEU A 522 -11.23 10.63 -26.93
CA LEU A 522 -10.23 10.64 -25.87
C LEU A 522 -9.56 9.27 -25.69
N PHE A 523 -10.32 8.17 -25.82
CA PHE A 523 -9.75 6.84 -25.83
C PHE A 523 -8.81 6.63 -27.01
N ASP A 524 -9.19 7.06 -28.22
CA ASP A 524 -8.37 6.93 -29.42
C ASP A 524 -7.08 7.76 -29.31
N ASP A 525 -7.13 8.97 -28.74
CA ASP A 525 -5.96 9.80 -28.48
C ASP A 525 -5.03 9.15 -27.43
N ALA A 526 -5.58 8.60 -26.33
CA ALA A 526 -4.81 7.88 -25.32
C ALA A 526 -4.13 6.62 -25.89
N HIS A 527 -4.86 5.83 -26.68
CA HIS A 527 -4.31 4.67 -27.38
C HIS A 527 -3.19 5.06 -28.35
N THR A 528 -3.34 6.16 -29.08
CA THR A 528 -2.31 6.66 -29.99
C THR A 528 -1.03 7.02 -29.24
N ALA A 529 -1.14 7.76 -28.16
CA ALA A 529 -0.01 8.15 -27.33
C ALA A 529 0.69 6.92 -26.67
N MET A 530 -0.08 5.95 -26.18
CA MET A 530 0.45 4.71 -25.63
C MET A 530 1.15 3.86 -26.71
N TYR A 531 0.59 3.78 -27.90
CA TYR A 531 1.18 3.07 -29.03
C TYR A 531 2.52 3.69 -29.46
N GLU A 532 2.58 5.03 -29.58
CA GLU A 532 3.81 5.74 -29.92
C GLU A 532 4.91 5.49 -28.87
N SER A 533 4.54 5.47 -27.60
CA SER A 533 5.43 5.14 -26.50
C SER A 533 5.95 3.69 -26.61
N ALA A 534 5.08 2.71 -26.84
CA ALA A 534 5.45 1.31 -27.02
C ALA A 534 6.39 1.13 -28.24
N ALA A 535 6.12 1.83 -29.34
CA ALA A 535 6.97 1.82 -30.53
C ALA A 535 8.36 2.48 -30.32
N GLY A 536 8.45 3.46 -29.41
CA GLY A 536 9.72 4.03 -28.96
C GLY A 536 10.52 3.01 -28.14
N LEU A 537 9.90 2.39 -27.16
CA LEU A 537 10.50 1.36 -26.31
C LEU A 537 10.98 0.13 -27.12
N GLU A 538 10.23 -0.29 -28.13
CA GLU A 538 10.62 -1.38 -29.05
C GLU A 538 11.92 -1.07 -29.81
N LYS A 539 12.18 0.20 -30.09
CA LYS A 539 13.45 0.64 -30.70
C LYS A 539 14.59 0.85 -29.69
N GLY A 540 14.34 0.54 -28.42
CA GLY A 540 15.29 0.78 -27.33
C GLY A 540 15.39 2.27 -26.94
N ASP A 541 14.44 3.12 -27.40
CA ASP A 541 14.40 4.54 -27.08
C ASP A 541 13.59 4.77 -25.79
N ALA A 542 14.27 5.17 -24.73
CA ALA A 542 13.68 5.60 -23.47
C ALA A 542 13.78 7.12 -23.25
N GLY A 543 14.16 7.88 -24.29
CA GLY A 543 14.41 9.32 -24.21
C GLY A 543 13.16 10.19 -24.13
N GLU A 544 13.39 11.51 -24.29
CA GLU A 544 12.34 12.54 -24.13
C GLU A 544 11.11 12.31 -25.01
N THR A 545 11.26 11.77 -26.22
CA THR A 545 10.13 11.52 -27.13
C THR A 545 9.20 10.46 -26.55
N THR A 546 9.75 9.31 -26.14
CA THR A 546 8.98 8.21 -25.54
C THR A 546 8.34 8.64 -24.23
N GLN A 547 9.08 9.34 -23.36
CA GLN A 547 8.57 9.89 -22.11
C GLN A 547 7.47 10.95 -22.33
N GLY A 548 7.58 11.73 -23.43
CA GLY A 548 6.57 12.70 -23.85
C GLY A 548 5.26 12.03 -24.19
N SER A 549 5.27 11.01 -25.06
CA SER A 549 4.07 10.22 -25.42
C SER A 549 3.46 9.51 -24.20
N GLN A 550 4.28 9.00 -23.27
CA GLN A 550 3.82 8.41 -22.01
C GLN A 550 3.11 9.45 -21.13
N SER A 551 3.66 10.66 -21.03
CA SER A 551 3.06 11.73 -20.23
C SER A 551 1.76 12.22 -20.85
N GLU A 552 1.70 12.34 -22.18
CA GLU A 552 0.49 12.68 -22.92
C GLU A 552 -0.62 11.64 -22.69
N ALA A 553 -0.31 10.35 -22.77
CA ALA A 553 -1.26 9.28 -22.44
C ALA A 553 -1.82 9.42 -21.03
N LYS A 554 -0.98 9.69 -20.04
CA LYS A 554 -1.39 9.90 -18.65
C LYS A 554 -2.31 11.10 -18.49
N ASP A 555 -2.00 12.22 -19.17
CA ASP A 555 -2.80 13.43 -19.09
C ASP A 555 -4.18 13.22 -19.72
N ILE A 556 -4.26 12.52 -20.87
CA ILE A 556 -5.53 12.19 -21.54
C ILE A 556 -6.39 11.26 -20.68
N VAL A 557 -5.80 10.24 -20.06
CA VAL A 557 -6.52 9.37 -19.10
C VAL A 557 -7.03 10.17 -17.90
N THR A 558 -6.28 11.16 -17.43
CA THR A 558 -6.72 12.07 -16.36
C THR A 558 -7.91 12.91 -16.81
N ASP A 559 -7.92 13.39 -18.05
CA ASP A 559 -9.04 14.13 -18.63
C ASP A 559 -10.28 13.23 -18.79
N LEU A 560 -10.12 11.97 -19.21
CA LEU A 560 -11.20 10.98 -19.25
C LEU A 560 -11.85 10.80 -17.87
N ILE A 561 -11.05 10.64 -16.82
CA ILE A 561 -11.53 10.53 -15.44
C ILE A 561 -12.33 11.78 -15.06
N ASN A 562 -11.82 12.97 -15.34
CA ASN A 562 -12.47 14.23 -14.98
C ASN A 562 -13.83 14.40 -15.70
N VAL A 563 -13.89 14.09 -16.98
CA VAL A 563 -15.12 14.19 -17.79
C VAL A 563 -16.16 13.16 -17.34
N LEU A 564 -15.74 11.95 -16.96
CA LEU A 564 -16.65 10.93 -16.41
C LEU A 564 -17.19 11.36 -15.04
N LEU A 565 -16.36 11.93 -14.17
CA LEU A 565 -16.79 12.49 -12.88
C LEU A 565 -17.79 13.62 -13.05
N GLU A 566 -17.58 14.50 -14.01
CA GLU A 566 -18.51 15.61 -14.31
C GLU A 566 -19.84 15.10 -14.88
N SER A 567 -19.79 14.05 -15.74
CA SER A 567 -21.00 13.42 -16.27
C SER A 567 -21.82 12.70 -15.19
N ALA A 568 -21.15 12.01 -14.26
CA ALA A 568 -21.79 11.37 -13.11
C ALA A 568 -22.46 12.38 -12.16
N SER A 569 -21.85 13.55 -11.97
CA SER A 569 -22.39 14.61 -11.11
C SER A 569 -23.57 15.36 -11.71
N SER A 570 -23.65 15.46 -13.05
CA SER A 570 -24.71 16.20 -13.76
C SER A 570 -25.99 15.39 -13.97
N GLY A 571 -25.97 14.08 -13.84
CA GLY A 571 -27.12 13.17 -13.98
C GLY A 571 -28.06 13.07 -12.78
N GLN A 572 -27.72 13.64 -11.63
CA GLN A 572 -28.42 13.46 -10.37
C GLN A 572 -29.06 14.73 -9.81
N SER A 573 -30.09 15.19 -10.49
CA SER A 573 -31.09 16.10 -9.89
C SER A 573 -32.30 15.27 -9.48
N SER A 574 -32.42 14.96 -8.19
CA SER A 574 -33.53 14.43 -7.43
C SER A 574 -33.44 12.95 -7.00
N GLY A 575 -32.96 12.74 -5.79
CA GLY A 575 -33.28 11.54 -5.03
C GLY A 575 -32.10 10.96 -4.22
N GLN A 576 -32.10 11.25 -2.93
CA GLN A 576 -31.49 10.51 -1.84
C GLN A 576 -29.93 10.43 -1.83
N GLY A 577 -29.32 11.46 -1.22
CA GLY A 577 -27.87 11.56 -1.06
C GLY A 577 -27.34 10.74 0.13
N GLN A 578 -26.98 9.50 -0.06
CA GLN A 578 -26.16 8.75 0.91
C GLN A 578 -25.05 7.89 0.29
N SER A 579 -25.13 7.48 -0.97
CA SER A 579 -24.07 6.62 -1.55
C SER A 579 -22.89 7.39 -2.19
N MET A 580 -23.02 8.71 -2.39
CA MET A 580 -21.93 9.49 -3.01
C MET A 580 -20.79 9.90 -2.07
N THR A 581 -21.01 9.87 -0.75
CA THR A 581 -20.03 10.37 0.23
C THR A 581 -18.83 9.44 0.36
N GLY A 582 -19.05 8.13 0.38
CA GLY A 582 -17.96 7.14 0.48
C GLY A 582 -17.07 7.11 -0.76
N MET A 583 -17.70 7.23 -1.94
CA MET A 583 -16.98 7.26 -3.21
C MET A 583 -16.20 8.58 -3.42
N GLN A 584 -16.77 9.72 -3.07
CA GLN A 584 -16.05 11.00 -3.09
C GLN A 584 -14.86 11.00 -2.12
N PHE A 585 -15.00 10.34 -0.98
CA PHE A 585 -13.93 10.20 0.00
C PHE A 585 -12.80 9.30 -0.52
N LEU A 586 -13.12 8.13 -1.09
CA LEU A 586 -12.15 7.23 -1.74
C LEU A 586 -11.42 7.93 -2.89
N MET A 587 -12.13 8.67 -3.75
CA MET A 587 -11.53 9.44 -4.83
C MET A 587 -10.68 10.61 -4.33
N GLN A 588 -11.06 11.27 -3.25
CA GLN A 588 -10.27 12.33 -2.63
C GLN A 588 -8.98 11.79 -2.02
N GLN A 589 -9.03 10.59 -1.43
CA GLN A 589 -7.86 9.94 -0.82
C GLN A 589 -6.92 9.36 -1.88
N LEU A 590 -7.42 8.66 -2.88
CA LEU A 590 -6.66 8.16 -4.04
C LEU A 590 -6.10 9.31 -4.90
N GLY A 591 -6.78 10.44 -4.98
CA GLY A 591 -6.30 11.66 -5.63
C GLY A 591 -5.22 12.42 -4.84
N GLN A 592 -5.12 12.22 -3.53
CA GLN A 592 -4.09 12.85 -2.68
C GLN A 592 -2.78 12.08 -2.62
N SER A 593 -2.79 10.75 -2.83
CA SER A 593 -1.55 9.96 -2.89
C SER A 593 -0.72 10.21 -4.15
N GLY A 594 -1.33 10.74 -5.22
CA GLY A 594 -0.61 11.30 -6.36
C GLY A 594 -0.11 12.71 -6.06
N LYS A 595 1.03 12.88 -5.42
CA LYS A 595 1.73 14.18 -5.30
C LYS A 595 2.32 14.63 -6.65
N GLY A 596 1.45 14.89 -7.60
CA GLY A 596 1.71 15.77 -8.73
C GLY A 596 0.88 17.02 -8.52
N LYS A 597 1.46 18.21 -8.66
CA LYS A 597 0.79 19.50 -8.59
C LYS A 597 -0.48 19.50 -9.42
N ALA A 598 -1.62 19.15 -8.85
CA ALA A 598 -2.92 19.46 -9.41
C ALA A 598 -3.37 20.79 -8.80
N ALA A 599 -3.49 21.78 -9.67
CA ALA A 599 -4.12 23.06 -9.34
C ALA A 599 -5.52 22.82 -8.79
N GLY A 600 -5.82 23.50 -7.68
CA GLY A 600 -7.04 23.31 -6.93
C GLY A 600 -8.31 23.46 -7.76
N MET A 601 -9.20 22.51 -7.57
CA MET A 601 -10.64 22.71 -7.70
C MET A 601 -11.31 22.22 -6.41
N THR A 602 -11.47 23.15 -5.48
CA THR A 602 -12.48 22.99 -4.44
C THR A 602 -13.86 23.16 -5.06
N PRO A 603 -14.84 22.28 -4.78
CA PRO A 603 -16.22 22.53 -5.19
C PRO A 603 -16.69 23.81 -4.49
N GLY A 604 -17.02 24.82 -5.27
CA GLY A 604 -17.52 26.09 -4.79
C GLY A 604 -18.88 25.92 -4.12
N ASN A 605 -18.91 26.13 -2.82
CA ASN A 605 -20.13 26.42 -2.10
C ASN A 605 -20.57 27.84 -2.47
N SER A 606 -21.62 27.96 -3.29
CA SER A 606 -22.26 29.24 -3.61
C SER A 606 -23.02 29.77 -2.43
N GLY A 607 -22.41 30.70 -1.70
CA GLY A 607 -23.08 31.54 -0.70
C GLY A 607 -22.43 32.91 -0.73
N GLY A 608 -23.17 33.89 -1.25
CA GLY A 608 -22.72 35.22 -1.56
C GLY A 608 -22.19 36.01 -0.37
N GLY A 609 -21.21 36.88 -0.65
CA GLY A 609 -20.69 37.88 0.27
C GLY A 609 -19.47 38.56 -0.30
N SER A 610 -19.71 39.77 -0.85
CA SER A 610 -18.70 40.69 -1.38
C SER A 610 -17.67 41.12 -0.34
N SER A 611 -16.37 41.10 -0.68
CA SER A 611 -15.47 42.25 -0.43
C SER A 611 -14.07 41.96 -1.00
N GLN A 612 -13.73 42.71 -1.98
CA GLN A 612 -12.58 43.54 -2.24
C GLN A 612 -11.19 43.14 -1.71
N GLY A 613 -10.30 42.81 -2.63
CA GLY A 613 -8.95 43.34 -2.74
C GLY A 613 -7.84 42.71 -1.94
N GLY A 614 -6.81 42.29 -2.65
CA GLY A 614 -5.50 42.14 -2.06
C GLY A 614 -4.65 41.04 -2.68
N THR A 615 -4.04 41.33 -3.82
CA THR A 615 -2.84 40.64 -4.31
C THR A 615 -1.72 40.81 -3.30
N THR A 616 -1.19 39.72 -2.77
CA THR A 616 0.18 39.72 -2.25
C THR A 616 0.87 38.42 -2.59
N ASP A 617 1.73 38.50 -3.60
CA ASP A 617 2.93 37.66 -3.71
C ASP A 617 3.67 37.71 -2.38
N ARG A 618 3.88 36.57 -1.76
CA ARG A 618 4.87 36.40 -0.69
C ARG A 618 5.58 35.08 -0.83
N VAL A 619 6.81 35.21 -1.33
CA VAL A 619 7.89 34.24 -1.17
C VAL A 619 8.16 34.06 0.34
N PRO A 620 8.25 32.85 0.91
CA PRO A 620 8.73 32.68 2.27
C PRO A 620 10.28 32.68 2.24
N GLY A 621 10.83 33.84 2.53
CA GLY A 621 12.22 34.02 2.82
C GLY A 621 12.36 35.04 3.94
N GLU A 622 13.22 34.71 4.88
CA GLU A 622 13.79 35.59 5.90
C GLU A 622 12.85 36.19 6.95
N ASN A 623 12.93 35.62 8.15
CA ASN A 623 12.77 36.38 9.40
C ASN A 623 14.00 36.20 10.26
N GLY A 624 14.88 37.18 10.16
CA GLY A 624 15.81 37.52 11.21
C GLY A 624 15.03 38.07 12.42
N GLY A 625 15.14 37.41 13.54
CA GLY A 625 14.63 37.83 14.84
C GLY A 625 15.74 37.68 15.88
N GLU A 626 16.04 38.77 16.50
CA GLU A 626 17.12 39.06 17.44
C GLU A 626 17.26 38.02 18.56
N ALA A 627 18.53 37.77 18.89
CA ALA A 627 18.99 37.02 20.03
C ALA A 627 18.54 37.71 21.34
N SER A 628 17.81 36.99 22.17
CA SER A 628 17.81 37.25 23.61
C SER A 628 18.35 36.01 24.33
N ASN A 629 19.45 36.26 25.02
CA ASN A 629 20.12 35.37 25.97
C ASN A 629 19.16 34.70 26.92
N LEU A 630 19.13 33.36 26.94
CA LEU A 630 18.74 32.61 28.12
C LEU A 630 19.57 31.31 28.21
N SER A 631 20.29 31.28 29.30
CA SER A 631 21.11 30.28 29.96
C SER A 631 20.93 28.81 29.54
N SER A 632 22.12 28.19 29.41
CA SER A 632 22.41 26.78 29.39
C SER A 632 21.66 25.99 30.47
N GLY A 633 20.61 25.30 30.07
CA GLY A 633 19.97 24.22 30.80
C GLY A 633 19.94 22.98 29.91
N SER A 634 20.72 21.98 30.31
CA SER A 634 20.74 20.67 29.74
C SER A 634 19.28 20.11 29.59
N ARG A 635 18.70 20.23 28.40
CA ARG A 635 17.45 19.56 28.06
C ARG A 635 17.77 18.15 27.54
N LYS A 636 17.47 17.15 28.36
CA LYS A 636 17.31 15.78 27.87
C LYS A 636 16.29 15.79 26.74
N PRO A 637 16.55 15.11 25.61
CA PRO A 637 15.55 15.00 24.54
C PRO A 637 14.33 14.30 25.14
N GLY A 638 13.19 15.02 25.18
CA GLY A 638 11.91 14.44 25.43
C GLY A 638 11.62 13.46 24.29
N LYS A 639 11.32 12.23 24.62
CA LYS A 639 10.73 11.26 23.70
C LYS A 639 9.48 11.92 23.10
N SER A 640 9.57 12.39 21.88
CA SER A 640 8.38 12.63 21.07
C SER A 640 7.74 11.27 20.89
N GLY A 641 6.52 11.10 21.38
CA GLY A 641 5.74 9.88 21.21
C GLY A 641 5.31 9.71 19.76
N GLY A 642 6.24 9.27 18.94
CA GLY A 642 5.92 8.50 17.76
C GLY A 642 5.51 7.13 18.30
N VAL A 643 4.25 6.77 18.18
CA VAL A 643 3.79 5.41 18.41
C VAL A 643 4.44 4.57 17.34
N SER A 644 5.61 4.04 17.65
CA SER A 644 6.13 2.84 17.02
C SER A 644 5.16 1.74 17.44
N GLN A 645 4.14 1.52 16.66
CA GLN A 645 3.33 0.32 16.77
C GLN A 645 4.22 -0.83 16.28
N SER A 646 4.99 -1.39 17.19
CA SER A 646 5.43 -2.77 17.01
C SER A 646 4.16 -3.59 16.81
N PRO A 647 4.09 -4.44 15.79
CA PRO A 647 2.95 -5.31 15.60
C PRO A 647 2.66 -6.06 16.90
N PRO A 648 1.39 -6.34 17.24
CA PRO A 648 1.03 -7.10 18.40
C PRO A 648 1.89 -8.36 18.52
N PRO A 649 2.26 -8.81 19.72
CA PRO A 649 3.19 -9.93 19.92
C PRO A 649 2.74 -11.23 19.23
N GLU A 650 1.46 -11.36 18.90
CA GLU A 650 0.87 -12.45 18.13
C GLU A 650 1.24 -12.37 16.64
N PHE A 651 1.24 -11.17 16.07
CA PHE A 651 1.69 -10.94 14.70
C PHE A 651 3.20 -11.15 14.52
N LYS A 652 3.97 -10.79 15.54
CA LYS A 652 5.40 -11.05 15.53
C LYS A 652 5.70 -12.55 15.47
N LYS A 653 4.89 -13.38 16.14
CA LYS A 653 4.99 -14.83 16.08
C LYS A 653 4.59 -15.41 14.72
N ILE A 654 3.56 -14.86 14.09
CA ILE A 654 3.11 -15.30 12.75
C ILE A 654 4.14 -14.93 11.71
N MET A 655 4.65 -13.69 11.75
CA MET A 655 5.76 -13.26 10.88
C MET A 655 7.05 -14.06 11.14
N GLU A 656 7.42 -14.29 12.40
CA GLU A 656 8.57 -15.13 12.75
C GLU A 656 8.38 -16.60 12.34
N SER A 657 7.16 -17.16 12.39
CA SER A 657 6.88 -18.51 11.92
C SER A 657 6.90 -18.60 10.40
N TYR A 658 6.39 -17.60 9.71
CA TYR A 658 6.43 -17.48 8.25
C TYR A 658 7.87 -17.37 7.75
N PHE A 659 8.66 -16.47 8.32
CA PHE A 659 10.07 -16.35 7.94
C PHE A 659 10.91 -17.56 8.34
N ARG A 660 10.55 -18.27 9.41
CA ARG A 660 11.21 -19.50 9.79
C ARG A 660 10.88 -20.68 8.86
N SER A 661 9.68 -20.71 8.27
CA SER A 661 9.30 -21.73 7.27
C SER A 661 9.93 -21.47 5.90
N ILE A 662 10.48 -20.27 5.67
CA ILE A 662 11.28 -19.94 4.47
C ILE A 662 12.78 -20.23 4.72
N GLU A 663 13.22 -20.25 5.99
CA GLU A 663 14.62 -20.56 6.37
C GLU A 663 14.86 -22.06 6.61
N GLU A 664 13.83 -22.90 6.70
CA GLU A 664 13.92 -24.36 6.71
C GLU A 664 13.67 -24.97 5.33
#